data_876859f00a434649eccc63eacd15b939
#
_entry.id   876859f00a434649eccc63eacd15b939
#
_cell.length_a   1.000
_cell.length_b   1.000
_cell.length_c   1.000
_cell.angle_alpha   90.00
_cell.angle_beta   90.00
_cell.angle_gamma   90.00
#
_symmetry.space_group_name_H-M   'P 1'
#
loop_
_entity.id
_entity.type
_entity.pdbx_description
1 polymer ?
#
loop_
_entity_poly.entity_id
_entity_poly.type
_entity_poly.pdbx_seq_one_letter_code
_entity_poly.pdbx_strand_id
1 'polypeptide(L)'
;MSQRRRRSLALLTSGVLALPLLTGCGAGEDEGGPVAAGQDIATTAREKVADGGVLRWAVDTLPDTLNTFQADADATTTRIAGAVLPQLFVLDAKGRPVANPDYLEKAEIVGREPKQVVLYKLNQQAVWSDGREIGAADFVAQWRALNGKDSAYWTARNAGYERIEKIEKGKTDLEVRVTFAKPYADWRSLFSPLYPKQVTGTPDAFNEGARGALKVTAGPFALGAIDKKTGTAALTRNPRWWGRQAKLDTLVLTAVPRAERAAALAAGKLDLAEIDRTGADRIALARRDAGKDAVGNGGAGSGGAPAHGPGAAMTPAQATLSWAVAFGTDEDKAAAEKESREKHVAAVKRYADEQTALRNFTVRKSLEPAYTQLAMNGAAGPLADERVRRAVARALDRKALAELVLKPLGLPAKPVGSHVALAGQRAYADNSDALGGQDMQAAQALLTDAGWRRGGKITEPAGAKAGPESAPQDDGKTPSGPGTGNDGLYIVGQDDEANGDPRSAAGQRPRTRPAGPGERPLAAAPDGAQDQPSPVLAPAPFGARQEVSLLAQAARVAAVDDGKRSAARDGDAADPAKASPAPAKQATRTSGAMLAKDGKALTLRFVLPSGPGSESLRAVGERIAQMLRKVGVNTETTKVADDSFFKDHIASGQYDLALYSWPATAYPATDARPIFAKPEPAADGSLLVEQNYTRVGTDHIDQLFDQAVGELDEEQSRELIRKADARIWAAAGSIPLYQRPELVAVKPGLANAGAFGLGTPRYQDIGWKKPPTAKDKKK
;
A
#
# COMPACT_ATOMS: atom_id res chain seq x y z
N MET A 1 -76.23 13.31 1.49
CA MET A 1 -76.69 12.97 2.84
C MET A 1 -75.43 12.94 3.71
N SER A 2 -75.21 14.00 4.40
CA SER A 2 -75.52 14.31 5.80
C SER A 2 -74.45 13.79 6.75
N GLN A 3 -73.54 14.73 7.17
CA GLN A 3 -73.45 15.34 8.50
C GLN A 3 -72.85 14.39 9.56
N ARG A 4 -72.01 14.79 10.52
CA ARG A 4 -71.67 16.01 11.27
C ARG A 4 -70.42 15.74 12.10
N ARG A 5 -69.41 16.62 12.11
CA ARG A 5 -69.05 17.53 13.19
C ARG A 5 -69.12 16.96 14.64
N ARG A 6 -67.98 17.02 15.36
CA ARG A 6 -67.88 17.86 16.59
C ARG A 6 -66.43 18.04 17.03
N ARG A 7 -66.11 19.28 17.38
CA ARG A 7 -64.94 19.89 18.00
C ARG A 7 -65.01 19.68 19.53
N SER A 8 -63.84 19.75 20.18
CA SER A 8 -63.59 20.39 21.52
C SER A 8 -62.08 20.36 21.72
N LEU A 9 -61.39 21.28 21.86
CA LEU A 9 -60.94 22.49 22.54
C LEU A 9 -60.50 22.30 23.99
N ALA A 10 -59.25 22.76 24.24
CA ALA A 10 -58.61 23.32 25.47
C ALA A 10 -58.03 22.29 26.44
N LEU A 11 -56.87 22.46 27.07
CA LEU A 11 -56.26 23.66 27.71
C LEU A 11 -54.76 23.41 28.00
N LEU A 12 -54.02 24.48 27.99
CA LEU A 12 -52.65 24.72 28.41
C LEU A 12 -52.34 24.24 29.84
N THR A 13 -51.14 23.66 30.03
CA THR A 13 -50.32 24.02 31.23
C THR A 13 -48.83 23.87 30.86
N SER A 14 -48.13 24.94 31.13
CA SER A 14 -46.67 25.11 30.97
C SER A 14 -45.93 24.28 32.01
N GLY A 15 -44.95 23.50 31.61
CA GLY A 15 -43.98 22.86 32.48
C GLY A 15 -42.62 22.83 31.77
N VAL A 16 -41.77 23.81 32.08
CA VAL A 16 -40.36 23.83 31.69
C VAL A 16 -39.64 22.76 32.51
N LEU A 17 -39.20 21.70 31.85
CA LEU A 17 -38.24 20.77 32.40
C LEU A 17 -37.03 20.71 31.44
N ALA A 18 -35.96 21.33 31.88
CA ALA A 18 -34.64 21.21 31.23
C ALA A 18 -34.17 19.76 31.39
N LEU A 19 -34.03 19.06 30.28
CA LEU A 19 -33.33 17.78 30.20
C LEU A 19 -31.94 18.02 29.58
N PRO A 20 -30.87 17.49 30.18
CA PRO A 20 -29.55 17.54 29.60
C PRO A 20 -29.52 16.59 28.39
N LEU A 21 -29.10 17.11 27.23
CA LEU A 21 -28.75 16.35 26.04
C LEU A 21 -27.52 15.48 26.37
N LEU A 22 -27.77 14.28 26.86
CA LEU A 22 -26.88 13.15 26.73
C LEU A 22 -27.05 12.65 25.28
N THR A 23 -26.14 13.04 24.42
CA THR A 23 -25.93 12.35 23.15
C THR A 23 -25.37 10.95 23.46
N GLY A 24 -26.26 10.05 23.81
CA GLY A 24 -26.01 8.62 23.79
C GLY A 24 -25.94 8.23 22.32
N CYS A 25 -24.79 7.77 21.85
CA CYS A 25 -24.70 6.92 20.69
C CYS A 25 -25.56 5.69 20.96
N GLY A 26 -26.79 5.71 20.48
CA GLY A 26 -27.59 4.50 20.27
C GLY A 26 -26.95 3.73 19.14
N ALA A 27 -26.17 2.71 19.48
CA ALA A 27 -25.85 1.62 18.57
C ALA A 27 -27.16 0.88 18.31
N GLY A 28 -27.89 1.28 17.27
CA GLY A 28 -28.77 0.37 16.57
C GLY A 28 -27.86 -0.67 15.93
N GLU A 29 -27.98 -1.91 16.35
CA GLU A 29 -27.44 -3.07 15.66
C GLU A 29 -28.15 -3.16 14.30
N ASP A 30 -27.63 -2.42 13.30
CA ASP A 30 -27.85 -2.73 11.90
C ASP A 30 -27.01 -3.97 11.58
N GLU A 31 -27.64 -5.13 11.66
CA GLU A 31 -27.10 -6.36 11.10
C GLU A 31 -26.89 -6.14 9.59
N GLY A 32 -25.62 -6.01 9.15
CA GLY A 32 -25.26 -6.42 7.83
C GLY A 32 -24.37 -5.50 6.96
N GLY A 33 -24.14 -4.22 7.27
CA GLY A 33 -23.28 -3.38 6.43
C GLY A 33 -21.81 -3.35 6.88
N PRO A 34 -20.81 -3.33 5.95
CA PRO A 34 -19.42 -3.12 6.31
C PRO A 34 -19.25 -1.70 6.86
N VAL A 35 -18.79 -1.61 8.11
CA VAL A 35 -18.54 -0.32 8.77
C VAL A 35 -17.18 0.19 8.32
N ALA A 36 -17.16 1.31 7.58
CA ALA A 36 -15.93 2.05 7.33
C ALA A 36 -15.39 2.62 8.64
N ALA A 37 -14.10 2.44 8.91
CA ALA A 37 -13.48 3.16 10.01
C ALA A 37 -13.42 4.65 9.66
N GLY A 38 -13.97 5.49 10.54
CA GLY A 38 -13.94 6.94 10.37
C GLY A 38 -12.52 7.50 10.53
N GLN A 39 -12.32 8.72 10.05
CA GLN A 39 -11.08 9.47 10.30
C GLN A 39 -10.94 9.76 11.80
N ASP A 40 -9.72 9.63 12.34
CA ASP A 40 -9.35 10.06 13.70
C ASP A 40 -8.28 11.16 13.61
N ILE A 41 -8.70 12.40 13.35
CA ILE A 41 -7.83 13.55 13.09
C ILE A 41 -7.98 14.67 14.13
N ALA A 42 -8.64 14.43 15.26
CA ALA A 42 -8.97 15.46 16.23
C ALA A 42 -9.67 16.69 15.62
N THR A 43 -10.69 16.42 14.80
CA THR A 43 -11.46 17.46 14.10
C THR A 43 -11.77 18.66 15.00
N THR A 44 -11.35 19.81 14.56
CA THR A 44 -11.48 21.06 15.33
C THR A 44 -11.86 22.19 14.37
N ALA A 45 -12.87 22.96 14.77
CA ALA A 45 -13.29 24.11 14.00
C ALA A 45 -12.12 25.10 13.85
N ARG A 46 -11.99 25.66 12.63
CA ARG A 46 -10.82 26.43 12.23
C ARG A 46 -10.55 27.65 13.14
N GLU A 47 -11.59 28.30 13.65
CA GLU A 47 -11.49 29.43 14.59
C GLU A 47 -10.87 29.07 15.94
N LYS A 48 -10.90 27.79 16.31
CA LYS A 48 -10.26 27.25 17.52
C LYS A 48 -8.82 26.80 17.28
N VAL A 49 -8.34 26.86 16.03
CA VAL A 49 -6.95 26.58 15.65
C VAL A 49 -6.18 27.90 15.62
N ALA A 50 -5.03 27.91 16.31
CA ALA A 50 -4.13 29.06 16.32
C ALA A 50 -3.50 29.29 14.94
N ASP A 51 -3.13 30.53 14.67
CA ASP A 51 -2.33 30.87 13.51
C ASP A 51 -0.85 30.82 13.93
N GLY A 52 -0.02 30.25 13.07
CA GLY A 52 1.41 30.12 13.28
C GLY A 52 1.88 28.77 13.83
N GLY A 53 3.18 28.67 14.02
CA GLY A 53 3.84 27.49 14.55
C GLY A 53 4.34 26.52 13.50
N VAL A 54 5.12 25.54 13.98
CA VAL A 54 5.78 24.51 13.18
C VAL A 54 5.20 23.14 13.51
N LEU A 55 4.95 22.32 12.49
CA LEU A 55 4.63 20.90 12.63
C LEU A 55 5.76 20.07 12.04
N ARG A 56 6.36 19.17 12.84
CA ARG A 56 7.35 18.19 12.40
C ARG A 56 6.67 16.84 12.20
N TRP A 57 6.55 16.43 10.94
CA TRP A 57 5.85 15.21 10.53
C TRP A 57 6.83 14.19 9.97
N ALA A 58 6.85 12.99 10.54
CA ALA A 58 7.68 11.90 10.06
C ALA A 58 7.27 11.41 8.67
N VAL A 59 8.26 11.14 7.83
CA VAL A 59 8.11 10.43 6.56
C VAL A 59 9.07 9.25 6.53
N ASP A 60 8.89 8.29 5.61
CA ASP A 60 9.78 7.13 5.51
C ASP A 60 11.13 7.54 4.89
N THR A 61 11.08 8.28 3.79
CA THR A 61 12.24 8.77 3.03
C THR A 61 12.03 10.22 2.59
N LEU A 62 13.09 10.92 2.24
CA LEU A 62 12.98 12.12 1.40
C LEU A 62 12.75 11.70 -0.05
N PRO A 63 12.01 12.50 -0.84
CA PRO A 63 11.69 12.13 -2.20
C PRO A 63 12.94 12.22 -3.12
N ASP A 64 13.08 11.25 -4.02
CA ASP A 64 14.08 11.31 -5.09
C ASP A 64 13.60 12.16 -6.26
N THR A 65 12.28 12.29 -6.42
CA THR A 65 11.63 13.17 -7.39
C THR A 65 10.44 13.88 -6.75
N LEU A 66 10.14 15.07 -7.24
CA LEU A 66 8.92 15.83 -6.91
C LEU A 66 7.85 15.69 -8.00
N ASN A 67 8.10 14.89 -9.01
CA ASN A 67 7.15 14.58 -10.08
C ASN A 67 6.42 13.26 -9.78
N THR A 68 5.15 13.35 -9.39
CA THR A 68 4.32 12.19 -9.03
C THR A 68 4.05 11.21 -10.18
N PHE A 69 4.41 11.57 -11.41
CA PHE A 69 4.21 10.72 -12.59
C PHE A 69 5.42 9.87 -12.94
N GLN A 70 6.52 10.00 -12.21
CA GLN A 70 7.74 9.20 -12.39
C GLN A 70 7.71 7.91 -11.57
N ALA A 71 8.50 6.91 -11.97
CA ALA A 71 8.52 5.59 -11.35
C ALA A 71 9.06 5.61 -9.91
N ASP A 72 10.00 6.50 -9.62
CA ASP A 72 10.64 6.71 -8.32
C ASP A 72 9.86 7.69 -7.40
N ALA A 73 8.64 8.09 -7.78
CA ALA A 73 7.78 8.89 -6.93
C ALA A 73 7.22 8.05 -5.77
N ASP A 74 7.42 8.52 -4.55
CA ASP A 74 7.03 7.86 -3.31
C ASP A 74 5.84 8.56 -2.60
N ALA A 75 5.50 8.07 -1.41
CA ALA A 75 4.46 8.66 -0.57
C ALA A 75 4.82 10.10 -0.12
N THR A 76 6.11 10.41 0.04
CA THR A 76 6.57 11.76 0.40
C THR A 76 6.45 12.72 -0.77
N THR A 77 6.76 12.26 -1.99
CA THR A 77 6.46 12.99 -3.24
C THR A 77 4.98 13.38 -3.31
N THR A 78 4.10 12.42 -3.09
CA THR A 78 2.64 12.62 -3.12
C THR A 78 2.18 13.60 -2.01
N ARG A 79 2.76 13.49 -0.81
CA ARG A 79 2.44 14.37 0.33
C ARG A 79 2.87 15.81 0.06
N ILE A 80 4.05 16.03 -0.50
CA ILE A 80 4.52 17.35 -0.92
C ILE A 80 3.61 17.91 -2.02
N ALA A 81 3.36 17.14 -3.09
CA ALA A 81 2.50 17.55 -4.18
C ALA A 81 1.10 17.97 -3.70
N GLY A 82 0.52 17.22 -2.74
CA GLY A 82 -0.78 17.55 -2.13
C GLY A 82 -0.79 18.87 -1.37
N ALA A 83 0.35 19.32 -0.83
CA ALA A 83 0.46 20.56 -0.09
C ALA A 83 0.82 21.78 -0.96
N VAL A 84 1.52 21.57 -2.10
CA VAL A 84 2.11 22.67 -2.88
C VAL A 84 1.58 22.81 -4.31
N LEU A 85 0.85 21.81 -4.82
CA LEU A 85 0.31 21.81 -6.19
C LEU A 85 -1.22 21.77 -6.20
N PRO A 86 -1.86 22.27 -7.28
CA PRO A 86 -3.29 22.16 -7.48
C PRO A 86 -3.76 20.71 -7.43
N GLN A 87 -4.71 20.42 -6.54
CA GLN A 87 -5.48 19.19 -6.50
C GLN A 87 -6.91 19.55 -6.94
N LEU A 88 -7.25 19.29 -8.20
CA LEU A 88 -8.57 19.65 -8.74
C LEU A 88 -9.69 18.86 -8.07
N PHE A 89 -9.39 17.61 -7.71
CA PHE A 89 -10.25 16.74 -6.93
C PHE A 89 -9.50 16.25 -5.69
N VAL A 90 -10.23 16.13 -4.58
CA VAL A 90 -9.75 15.58 -3.30
C VAL A 90 -10.70 14.50 -2.84
N LEU A 91 -10.22 13.57 -2.02
CA LEU A 91 -11.06 12.51 -1.48
C LEU A 91 -11.73 12.96 -0.18
N ASP A 92 -13.03 12.75 -0.06
CA ASP A 92 -13.75 12.91 1.20
C ASP A 92 -13.45 11.76 2.17
N ALA A 93 -14.01 11.80 3.39
CA ALA A 93 -13.80 10.78 4.42
C ALA A 93 -14.25 9.36 4.01
N LYS A 94 -15.03 9.24 2.93
CA LYS A 94 -15.46 7.96 2.34
C LYS A 94 -14.66 7.58 1.09
N GLY A 95 -13.54 8.27 0.80
CA GLY A 95 -12.72 8.03 -0.38
C GLY A 95 -13.40 8.39 -1.70
N ARG A 96 -14.36 9.32 -1.70
CA ARG A 96 -15.04 9.75 -2.92
C ARG A 96 -14.39 11.00 -3.47
N PRO A 97 -14.09 11.08 -4.79
CA PRO A 97 -13.55 12.27 -5.40
C PRO A 97 -14.59 13.40 -5.39
N VAL A 98 -14.22 14.52 -4.79
CA VAL A 98 -15.02 15.75 -4.75
C VAL A 98 -14.21 16.90 -5.34
N ALA A 99 -14.88 17.79 -6.08
CA ALA A 99 -14.23 18.97 -6.65
C ALA A 99 -13.66 19.85 -5.53
N ASN A 100 -12.44 20.32 -5.72
CA ASN A 100 -11.79 21.22 -4.77
C ASN A 100 -12.14 22.68 -5.11
N PRO A 101 -12.95 23.36 -4.29
CA PRO A 101 -13.42 24.70 -4.59
C PRO A 101 -12.30 25.76 -4.58
N ASP A 102 -11.14 25.44 -4.02
CA ASP A 102 -9.98 26.32 -4.06
C ASP A 102 -9.45 26.49 -5.51
N TYR A 103 -9.69 25.49 -6.40
CA TYR A 103 -9.22 25.50 -7.80
C TYR A 103 -10.34 25.42 -8.84
N LEU A 104 -11.47 24.83 -8.50
CA LEU A 104 -12.58 24.59 -9.41
C LEU A 104 -13.86 25.27 -8.92
N GLU A 105 -14.45 26.11 -9.77
CA GLU A 105 -15.84 26.51 -9.60
C GLU A 105 -16.78 25.37 -10.02
N LYS A 106 -16.43 24.66 -11.11
CA LYS A 106 -17.21 23.53 -11.62
C LYS A 106 -16.35 22.62 -12.49
N ALA A 107 -16.66 21.34 -12.51
CA ALA A 107 -16.16 20.40 -13.50
C ALA A 107 -17.24 19.36 -13.80
N GLU A 108 -17.59 19.22 -15.08
CA GLU A 108 -18.69 18.34 -15.52
C GLU A 108 -18.53 17.87 -16.96
N ILE A 109 -19.18 16.75 -17.26
CA ILE A 109 -19.35 16.29 -18.63
C ILE A 109 -20.43 17.16 -19.30
N VAL A 110 -20.06 17.96 -20.29
CA VAL A 110 -20.97 18.84 -21.06
C VAL A 110 -21.37 18.23 -22.40
N GLY A 111 -20.77 17.13 -22.82
CA GLY A 111 -21.13 16.36 -24.00
C GLY A 111 -20.78 14.90 -23.80
N ARG A 112 -21.66 14.00 -24.23
CA ARG A 112 -21.42 12.56 -24.22
C ARG A 112 -21.29 12.00 -25.63
N GLU A 113 -22.03 12.54 -26.56
CA GLU A 113 -22.04 12.15 -27.96
C GLU A 113 -21.83 13.35 -28.90
N PRO A 114 -21.15 13.17 -30.04
CA PRO A 114 -20.48 11.95 -30.49
C PRO A 114 -19.21 11.63 -29.73
N LYS A 115 -18.76 12.53 -28.83
CA LYS A 115 -17.57 12.40 -28.00
C LYS A 115 -17.82 12.94 -26.60
N GLN A 116 -17.16 12.34 -25.62
CA GLN A 116 -17.15 12.88 -24.27
C GLN A 116 -16.39 14.23 -24.28
N VAL A 117 -17.03 15.25 -23.72
CA VAL A 117 -16.43 16.57 -23.51
C VAL A 117 -16.59 16.92 -22.03
N VAL A 118 -15.47 17.16 -21.36
CA VAL A 118 -15.44 17.65 -19.98
C VAL A 118 -15.07 19.12 -19.97
N LEU A 119 -15.86 19.93 -19.27
CA LEU A 119 -15.59 21.34 -19.03
C LEU A 119 -15.10 21.52 -17.59
N TYR A 120 -13.88 22.03 -17.45
CA TYR A 120 -13.34 22.52 -16.19
C TYR A 120 -13.49 24.03 -16.15
N LYS A 121 -14.18 24.54 -15.14
CA LYS A 121 -14.27 25.97 -14.86
C LYS A 121 -13.41 26.28 -13.64
N LEU A 122 -12.31 26.99 -13.88
CA LEU A 122 -11.29 27.27 -12.87
C LEU A 122 -11.72 28.41 -11.96
N ASN A 123 -11.27 28.38 -10.71
CA ASN A 123 -11.46 29.47 -9.77
C ASN A 123 -10.67 30.69 -10.26
N GLN A 124 -11.35 31.83 -10.38
CA GLN A 124 -10.78 33.08 -10.88
C GLN A 124 -9.57 33.57 -10.06
N GLN A 125 -9.48 33.23 -8.79
CA GLN A 125 -8.38 33.64 -7.93
C GLN A 125 -7.17 32.73 -8.04
N ALA A 126 -7.29 31.57 -8.70
CA ALA A 126 -6.25 30.55 -8.75
C ALA A 126 -5.07 30.98 -9.64
N VAL A 127 -3.93 31.22 -9.04
CA VAL A 127 -2.71 31.66 -9.69
C VAL A 127 -1.49 30.86 -9.24
N TRP A 128 -0.54 30.71 -10.13
CA TRP A 128 0.78 30.15 -9.78
C TRP A 128 1.61 31.14 -8.94
N SER A 129 2.61 30.64 -8.24
CA SER A 129 3.50 31.45 -7.39
C SER A 129 4.31 32.50 -8.17
N ASP A 130 4.44 32.35 -9.49
CA ASP A 130 5.03 33.33 -10.39
C ASP A 130 4.04 34.45 -10.80
N GLY A 131 2.77 34.35 -10.37
CA GLY A 131 1.72 35.32 -10.66
C GLY A 131 0.91 35.01 -11.93
N ARG A 132 1.26 33.99 -12.68
CA ARG A 132 0.54 33.53 -13.86
C ARG A 132 -0.75 32.80 -13.48
N GLU A 133 -1.81 33.01 -14.24
CA GLU A 133 -3.05 32.26 -14.08
C GLU A 133 -2.86 30.77 -14.38
N ILE A 134 -3.59 29.92 -13.66
CA ILE A 134 -3.74 28.50 -13.99
C ILE A 134 -4.72 28.42 -15.15
N GLY A 135 -4.35 27.74 -16.23
CA GLY A 135 -5.20 27.72 -17.43
C GLY A 135 -4.89 26.60 -18.40
N ALA A 136 -5.54 26.63 -19.55
CA ALA A 136 -5.47 25.58 -20.57
C ALA A 136 -4.04 25.19 -20.97
N ALA A 137 -3.09 26.12 -20.92
CA ALA A 137 -1.69 25.86 -21.26
C ALA A 137 -1.03 24.81 -20.33
N ASP A 138 -1.40 24.78 -19.03
CA ASP A 138 -0.88 23.80 -18.08
C ASP A 138 -1.50 22.42 -18.33
N PHE A 139 -2.81 22.38 -18.62
CA PHE A 139 -3.51 21.15 -18.98
C PHE A 139 -2.95 20.54 -20.27
N VAL A 140 -2.71 21.35 -21.30
CA VAL A 140 -2.13 20.91 -22.58
C VAL A 140 -0.72 20.37 -22.38
N ALA A 141 0.13 21.06 -21.61
CA ALA A 141 1.49 20.63 -21.34
C ALA A 141 1.51 19.29 -20.61
N GLN A 142 0.70 19.15 -19.55
CA GLN A 142 0.61 17.90 -18.79
C GLN A 142 0.05 16.76 -19.65
N TRP A 143 -0.98 16.99 -20.44
CA TRP A 143 -1.49 15.99 -21.37
C TRP A 143 -0.45 15.53 -22.38
N ARG A 144 0.32 16.45 -22.97
CA ARG A 144 1.38 16.11 -23.94
C ARG A 144 2.46 15.24 -23.29
N ALA A 145 2.85 15.56 -22.07
CA ALA A 145 3.82 14.77 -21.33
C ALA A 145 3.33 13.35 -21.00
N LEU A 146 2.01 13.18 -20.78
CA LEU A 146 1.44 11.95 -20.23
C LEU A 146 0.64 11.09 -21.25
N ASN A 147 0.44 11.54 -22.48
CA ASN A 147 -0.39 10.83 -23.46
C ASN A 147 0.29 9.61 -24.11
N GLY A 148 1.55 9.34 -23.77
CA GLY A 148 2.32 8.18 -24.27
C GLY A 148 2.78 8.30 -25.71
N LYS A 149 2.61 9.46 -26.38
CA LYS A 149 3.04 9.66 -27.78
C LYS A 149 4.52 10.01 -27.94
N ASP A 150 5.10 10.61 -26.91
CA ASP A 150 6.51 11.00 -26.89
C ASP A 150 7.24 10.21 -25.81
N SER A 151 8.05 9.27 -26.22
CA SER A 151 8.84 8.40 -25.33
C SER A 151 10.01 9.12 -24.63
N ALA A 152 10.28 10.38 -24.96
CA ALA A 152 11.27 11.17 -24.25
C ALA A 152 10.82 11.55 -22.84
N TYR A 153 9.51 11.53 -22.55
CA TYR A 153 8.98 11.70 -21.20
C TYR A 153 9.00 10.38 -20.43
N TRP A 154 9.71 10.32 -19.31
CA TRP A 154 9.81 9.12 -18.47
C TRP A 154 8.62 9.03 -17.53
N THR A 155 7.51 8.55 -18.07
CA THR A 155 6.25 8.46 -17.34
C THR A 155 6.00 7.04 -16.86
N ALA A 156 5.59 6.89 -15.60
CA ALA A 156 5.15 5.63 -15.03
C ALA A 156 3.66 5.63 -14.62
N ARG A 157 3.02 6.80 -14.57
CA ARG A 157 1.61 6.97 -14.17
C ARG A 157 0.93 7.91 -15.15
N ASN A 158 0.30 7.38 -16.17
CA ASN A 158 -0.29 8.16 -17.24
C ASN A 158 -1.69 7.69 -17.67
N ALA A 159 -2.29 6.76 -16.95
CA ALA A 159 -3.58 6.18 -17.33
C ALA A 159 -4.66 7.25 -17.54
N GLY A 160 -5.38 7.13 -18.65
CA GLY A 160 -6.47 8.02 -19.05
C GLY A 160 -6.05 9.19 -19.96
N TYR A 161 -4.79 9.64 -19.90
CA TYR A 161 -4.32 10.75 -20.76
C TYR A 161 -4.25 10.36 -22.24
N GLU A 162 -4.03 9.11 -22.56
CA GLU A 162 -4.05 8.55 -23.92
C GLU A 162 -5.45 8.58 -24.55
N ARG A 163 -6.50 8.69 -23.73
CA ARG A 163 -7.89 8.76 -24.20
C ARG A 163 -8.30 10.17 -24.63
N ILE A 164 -7.51 11.19 -24.28
CA ILE A 164 -7.77 12.59 -24.65
C ILE A 164 -7.39 12.81 -26.11
N GLU A 165 -8.31 13.41 -26.87
CA GLU A 165 -8.09 13.82 -28.25
C GLU A 165 -7.48 15.23 -28.34
N LYS A 166 -8.10 16.17 -27.61
CA LYS A 166 -7.66 17.57 -27.61
C LYS A 166 -8.08 18.29 -26.33
N ILE A 167 -7.34 19.33 -26.02
CA ILE A 167 -7.61 20.26 -24.93
C ILE A 167 -7.62 21.67 -25.52
N GLU A 168 -8.68 22.42 -25.27
CA GLU A 168 -8.90 23.73 -25.78
C GLU A 168 -9.36 24.68 -24.67
N LYS A 169 -9.08 25.98 -24.84
CA LYS A 169 -9.69 27.03 -24.06
C LYS A 169 -11.21 27.05 -24.35
N GLY A 170 -12.02 27.27 -23.32
CA GLY A 170 -13.45 27.43 -23.45
C GLY A 170 -13.85 28.87 -23.87
N LYS A 171 -14.99 29.33 -23.39
CA LYS A 171 -15.48 30.69 -23.68
C LYS A 171 -14.65 31.79 -23.04
N THR A 172 -14.00 31.47 -21.93
CA THR A 172 -13.11 32.36 -21.17
C THR A 172 -11.75 31.69 -20.93
N ASP A 173 -10.76 32.44 -20.47
CA ASP A 173 -9.43 31.91 -20.11
C ASP A 173 -9.49 30.93 -18.94
N LEU A 174 -10.53 31.02 -18.10
CA LEU A 174 -10.79 30.17 -16.94
C LEU A 174 -11.55 28.89 -17.29
N GLU A 175 -11.93 28.69 -18.55
CA GLU A 175 -12.61 27.50 -19.01
C GLU A 175 -11.66 26.61 -19.83
N VAL A 176 -11.53 25.35 -19.42
CA VAL A 176 -10.74 24.34 -20.15
C VAL A 176 -11.68 23.23 -20.61
N ARG A 177 -11.73 23.00 -21.93
CA ARG A 177 -12.50 21.94 -22.56
C ARG A 177 -11.58 20.77 -22.92
N VAL A 178 -11.87 19.61 -22.37
CA VAL A 178 -11.15 18.36 -22.66
C VAL A 178 -12.07 17.45 -23.46
N THR A 179 -11.71 17.18 -24.72
CA THR A 179 -12.44 16.27 -25.59
C THR A 179 -11.71 14.93 -25.62
N PHE A 180 -12.44 13.84 -25.44
CA PHE A 180 -11.89 12.48 -25.40
C PHE A 180 -12.11 11.79 -26.75
N ALA A 181 -11.08 11.08 -27.23
CA ALA A 181 -11.18 10.19 -28.38
C ALA A 181 -11.93 8.89 -28.04
N LYS A 182 -11.76 8.43 -26.79
CA LYS A 182 -12.47 7.27 -26.21
C LYS A 182 -13.09 7.70 -24.89
N PRO A 183 -14.31 7.30 -24.55
CA PRO A 183 -14.94 7.63 -23.28
C PRO A 183 -14.05 7.21 -22.09
N TYR A 184 -14.06 8.04 -21.03
CA TYR A 184 -13.26 7.80 -19.83
C TYR A 184 -14.09 8.13 -18.58
N ALA A 185 -14.54 7.09 -17.88
CA ALA A 185 -15.36 7.21 -16.67
C ALA A 185 -14.61 7.88 -15.52
N ASP A 186 -13.33 7.55 -15.36
CA ASP A 186 -12.48 8.05 -14.27
C ASP A 186 -11.82 9.41 -14.57
N TRP A 187 -12.43 10.25 -15.41
CA TRP A 187 -11.90 11.56 -15.83
C TRP A 187 -11.54 12.50 -14.66
N ARG A 188 -12.12 12.30 -13.46
CA ARG A 188 -11.78 13.06 -12.26
C ARG A 188 -10.41 12.71 -11.68
N SER A 189 -9.78 11.62 -12.13
CA SER A 189 -8.40 11.27 -11.78
C SER A 189 -7.36 12.16 -12.46
N LEU A 190 -7.75 12.78 -13.59
CA LEU A 190 -6.85 13.59 -14.40
C LEU A 190 -6.58 14.95 -13.75
N PHE A 191 -5.39 15.48 -13.99
CA PHE A 191 -4.98 16.82 -13.53
C PHE A 191 -5.01 17.01 -12.00
N SER A 192 -4.85 15.94 -11.25
CA SER A 192 -4.74 15.95 -9.78
C SER A 192 -3.58 15.05 -9.32
N PRO A 193 -2.36 15.63 -9.15
CA PRO A 193 -2.02 17.05 -9.20
C PRO A 193 -1.91 17.61 -10.62
N LEU A 194 -2.17 18.92 -10.75
CA LEU A 194 -1.82 19.67 -11.95
C LEU A 194 -0.45 20.33 -11.76
N TYR A 195 0.49 20.04 -12.67
CA TYR A 195 1.80 20.68 -12.70
C TYR A 195 1.81 21.94 -13.58
N PRO A 196 2.64 22.93 -13.25
CA PRO A 196 2.83 24.07 -14.12
C PRO A 196 3.52 23.64 -15.43
N LYS A 197 3.21 24.31 -16.54
CA LYS A 197 3.82 24.02 -17.84
C LYS A 197 5.37 24.07 -17.84
N GLN A 198 5.97 24.77 -16.89
CA GLN A 198 7.41 24.82 -16.70
C GLN A 198 8.00 23.45 -16.29
N VAL A 199 7.20 22.55 -15.71
CA VAL A 199 7.61 21.17 -15.37
C VAL A 199 7.25 20.21 -16.48
N THR A 200 6.05 20.35 -17.07
CA THR A 200 5.52 19.35 -18.03
C THR A 200 5.72 19.73 -19.50
N GLY A 201 6.27 20.92 -19.78
CA GLY A 201 6.35 21.45 -21.14
C GLY A 201 7.47 20.86 -22.01
N THR A 202 8.51 20.30 -21.42
CA THR A 202 9.63 19.65 -22.12
C THR A 202 10.07 18.39 -21.40
N PRO A 203 10.62 17.38 -22.10
CA PRO A 203 11.13 16.16 -21.49
C PRO A 203 12.18 16.41 -20.39
N ASP A 204 13.15 17.31 -20.61
CA ASP A 204 14.18 17.63 -19.63
C ASP A 204 13.58 18.21 -18.34
N ALA A 205 12.63 19.14 -18.48
CA ALA A 205 11.95 19.74 -17.33
C ALA A 205 11.13 18.70 -16.55
N PHE A 206 10.50 17.77 -17.26
CA PHE A 206 9.69 16.71 -16.70
C PHE A 206 10.54 15.63 -16.01
N ASN A 207 11.63 15.21 -16.67
CA ASN A 207 12.46 14.09 -16.22
C ASN A 207 13.40 14.51 -15.09
N GLU A 208 14.03 15.69 -15.22
CA GLU A 208 15.11 16.14 -14.32
C GLU A 208 14.77 17.44 -13.58
N GLY A 209 14.01 18.34 -14.20
CA GLY A 209 13.78 19.68 -13.65
C GLY A 209 13.00 19.71 -12.33
N ALA A 210 12.20 18.67 -12.05
CA ALA A 210 11.41 18.54 -10.84
C ALA A 210 12.00 17.55 -9.82
N ARG A 211 13.26 17.11 -9.94
CA ARG A 211 13.83 16.16 -8.97
C ARG A 211 14.17 16.83 -7.63
N GLY A 212 14.84 17.95 -7.65
CA GLY A 212 15.33 18.61 -6.43
C GLY A 212 14.53 19.83 -5.99
N ALA A 213 13.68 20.40 -6.84
CA ALA A 213 12.95 21.62 -6.56
C ALA A 213 11.68 21.75 -7.41
N LEU A 214 10.65 22.40 -6.85
CA LEU A 214 9.49 22.92 -7.58
C LEU A 214 9.50 24.44 -7.46
N LYS A 215 9.98 25.10 -8.51
CA LYS A 215 10.12 26.57 -8.53
C LYS A 215 8.79 27.31 -8.59
N VAL A 216 7.78 26.69 -9.22
CA VAL A 216 6.44 27.24 -9.41
C VAL A 216 5.44 26.30 -8.78
N THR A 217 4.68 26.80 -7.82
CA THR A 217 3.68 26.06 -7.04
C THR A 217 2.40 26.89 -6.93
N ALA A 218 1.32 26.29 -6.48
CA ALA A 218 0.03 26.98 -6.32
C ALA A 218 -0.81 26.34 -5.21
N GLY A 219 -0.17 25.86 -4.14
CA GLY A 219 -0.82 25.28 -2.98
C GLY A 219 -0.83 26.20 -1.76
N PRO A 220 -1.47 25.79 -0.66
CA PRO A 220 -1.45 26.53 0.61
C PRO A 220 -0.08 26.65 1.24
N PHE A 221 0.85 25.78 0.82
CA PHE A 221 2.26 25.84 1.16
C PHE A 221 3.12 25.98 -0.09
N ALA A 222 4.31 26.54 0.07
CA ALA A 222 5.39 26.57 -0.92
C ALA A 222 6.50 25.64 -0.46
N LEU A 223 7.13 24.94 -1.40
CA LEU A 223 8.28 24.10 -1.11
C LEU A 223 9.50 25.00 -0.84
N GLY A 224 10.09 24.83 0.34
CA GLY A 224 11.36 25.41 0.72
C GLY A 224 12.54 24.48 0.41
N ALA A 225 13.53 24.49 1.29
CA ALA A 225 14.70 23.63 1.14
C ALA A 225 14.38 22.15 1.44
N ILE A 226 14.95 21.26 0.62
CA ILE A 226 15.12 19.84 0.92
C ILE A 226 16.56 19.65 1.35
N ASP A 227 16.78 19.34 2.61
CA ASP A 227 18.11 19.13 3.17
C ASP A 227 18.35 17.62 3.40
N LYS A 228 19.10 17.02 2.49
CA LYS A 228 19.47 15.60 2.57
C LYS A 228 20.37 15.27 3.75
N LYS A 229 21.13 16.26 4.30
CA LYS A 229 22.01 16.03 5.45
C LYS A 229 21.22 15.89 6.75
N THR A 230 20.21 16.71 6.94
CA THR A 230 19.33 16.65 8.11
C THR A 230 18.12 15.75 7.89
N GLY A 231 17.91 15.21 6.70
CA GLY A 231 16.77 14.39 6.36
C GLY A 231 15.46 15.17 6.40
N THR A 232 15.44 16.46 6.02
CA THR A 232 14.25 17.30 6.16
C THR A 232 13.82 17.98 4.88
N ALA A 233 12.51 18.13 4.67
CA ALA A 233 11.90 18.97 3.65
C ALA A 233 10.97 19.97 4.30
N ALA A 234 11.22 21.28 4.11
CA ALA A 234 10.43 22.34 4.71
C ALA A 234 9.39 22.87 3.72
N LEU A 235 8.14 22.92 4.17
CA LEU A 235 7.02 23.53 3.44
C LEU A 235 6.60 24.77 4.23
N THR A 236 6.74 25.96 3.64
CA THR A 236 6.39 27.23 4.29
C THR A 236 5.03 27.72 3.81
N ARG A 237 4.31 28.42 4.67
CA ARG A 237 3.04 29.04 4.31
C ARG A 237 3.20 29.89 3.04
N ASN A 238 2.33 29.66 2.07
CA ASN A 238 2.36 30.41 0.81
C ASN A 238 1.64 31.77 0.97
N PRO A 239 2.36 32.91 0.91
CA PRO A 239 1.73 34.23 1.05
C PRO A 239 0.85 34.62 -0.14
N ARG A 240 1.00 33.95 -1.29
CA ARG A 240 0.18 34.19 -2.50
C ARG A 240 -1.03 33.26 -2.59
N TRP A 241 -1.23 32.41 -1.57
CA TRP A 241 -2.39 31.53 -1.54
C TRP A 241 -3.69 32.33 -1.40
N TRP A 242 -4.59 32.18 -2.37
CA TRP A 242 -5.87 32.91 -2.42
C TRP A 242 -6.97 32.28 -1.57
N GLY A 243 -6.87 30.98 -1.25
CA GLY A 243 -7.83 30.29 -0.43
C GLY A 243 -7.66 30.62 1.07
N ARG A 244 -8.26 29.78 1.92
CA ARG A 244 -8.10 29.96 3.36
C ARG A 244 -6.63 29.75 3.75
N GLN A 245 -6.01 30.80 4.31
CA GLN A 245 -4.59 30.79 4.67
C GLN A 245 -4.24 29.60 5.55
N ALA A 246 -3.10 28.94 5.31
CA ALA A 246 -2.64 27.84 6.14
C ALA A 246 -2.49 28.27 7.61
N LYS A 247 -2.89 27.41 8.56
CA LYS A 247 -2.78 27.70 9.98
C LYS A 247 -1.34 27.65 10.47
N LEU A 248 -0.55 26.69 9.99
CA LEU A 248 0.88 26.60 10.32
C LEU A 248 1.70 27.61 9.51
N ASP A 249 2.82 28.08 10.10
CA ASP A 249 3.85 28.82 9.35
C ASP A 249 4.69 27.86 8.52
N THR A 250 5.02 26.70 9.12
CA THR A 250 5.89 25.71 8.47
C THR A 250 5.45 24.29 8.79
N LEU A 251 5.44 23.46 7.78
CA LEU A 251 5.33 22.02 7.88
C LEU A 251 6.69 21.42 7.50
N VAL A 252 7.35 20.73 8.44
CA VAL A 252 8.65 20.08 8.23
C VAL A 252 8.41 18.58 8.12
N LEU A 253 8.67 18.02 6.94
CA LEU A 253 8.70 16.58 6.74
C LEU A 253 10.10 16.09 7.12
N THR A 254 10.18 15.10 8.01
CA THR A 254 11.44 14.59 8.55
C THR A 254 11.54 13.09 8.26
N ALA A 255 12.55 12.68 7.53
CA ALA A 255 12.80 11.26 7.24
C ALA A 255 13.28 10.56 8.51
N VAL A 256 12.47 9.63 9.02
CA VAL A 256 12.75 8.83 10.21
C VAL A 256 12.20 7.42 10.00
N PRO A 257 13.05 6.39 10.07
CA PRO A 257 12.62 5.00 9.99
C PRO A 257 11.52 4.67 11.00
N ARG A 258 10.53 3.87 10.61
CA ARG A 258 9.35 3.58 11.45
C ARG A 258 9.73 3.05 12.84
N ALA A 259 10.72 2.18 12.93
CA ALA A 259 11.20 1.63 14.19
C ALA A 259 11.78 2.69 15.16
N GLU A 260 12.30 3.80 14.63
CA GLU A 260 12.91 4.89 15.40
C GLU A 260 11.93 6.00 15.78
N ARG A 261 10.73 6.03 15.19
CA ARG A 261 9.78 7.14 15.36
C ARG A 261 9.34 7.33 16.80
N ALA A 262 9.15 6.25 17.56
CA ALA A 262 8.79 6.36 18.98
C ALA A 262 9.90 7.07 19.79
N ALA A 263 11.16 6.75 19.55
CA ALA A 263 12.30 7.43 20.18
C ALA A 263 12.44 8.89 19.70
N ALA A 264 12.21 9.16 18.41
CA ALA A 264 12.25 10.52 17.85
C ALA A 264 11.12 11.42 18.40
N LEU A 265 9.92 10.85 18.62
CA LEU A 265 8.80 11.52 19.31
C LEU A 265 9.19 11.85 20.75
N ALA A 266 9.74 10.89 21.50
CA ALA A 266 10.19 11.09 22.89
C ALA A 266 11.29 12.15 22.98
N ALA A 267 12.23 12.17 22.04
CA ALA A 267 13.28 13.19 21.95
C ALA A 267 12.76 14.57 21.50
N GLY A 268 11.47 14.73 21.22
CA GLY A 268 10.88 15.98 20.75
C GLY A 268 11.29 16.40 19.35
N LYS A 269 11.84 15.48 18.55
CA LYS A 269 12.20 15.72 17.13
C LYS A 269 10.98 15.72 16.20
N LEU A 270 9.90 15.05 16.60
CA LEU A 270 8.65 14.91 15.85
C LEU A 270 7.44 15.34 16.69
N ASP A 271 6.40 15.79 16.01
CA ASP A 271 5.11 16.13 16.60
C ASP A 271 3.98 15.20 16.10
N LEU A 272 4.18 14.60 14.91
CA LEU A 272 3.25 13.68 14.24
C LEU A 272 4.04 12.59 13.53
N ALA A 273 3.69 11.33 13.78
CA ALA A 273 4.33 10.19 13.12
C ALA A 273 3.38 9.01 12.95
N GLU A 274 3.34 8.44 11.76
CA GLU A 274 2.81 7.09 11.55
C GLU A 274 3.74 6.09 12.26
N ILE A 275 3.18 5.22 13.08
CA ILE A 275 3.94 4.27 13.91
C ILE A 275 3.44 2.85 13.69
N ASP A 276 4.28 1.88 13.99
CA ASP A 276 3.91 0.48 14.04
C ASP A 276 3.16 0.12 15.33
N ARG A 277 2.75 -1.13 15.43
CA ARG A 277 2.09 -1.64 16.63
C ARG A 277 2.98 -1.52 17.88
N THR A 278 4.27 -1.80 17.74
CA THR A 278 5.22 -1.73 18.85
C THR A 278 5.32 -0.32 19.42
N GLY A 279 5.42 0.69 18.54
CA GLY A 279 5.40 2.10 18.90
C GLY A 279 4.08 2.51 19.58
N ALA A 280 2.95 2.03 19.07
CA ALA A 280 1.63 2.29 19.66
C ALA A 280 1.50 1.65 21.07
N ASP A 281 1.96 0.42 21.23
CA ASP A 281 1.95 -0.29 22.52
C ASP A 281 2.88 0.42 23.55
N ARG A 282 4.04 0.95 23.13
CA ARG A 282 4.94 1.74 23.97
C ARG A 282 4.26 3.02 24.48
N ILE A 283 3.55 3.75 23.63
CA ILE A 283 2.81 4.96 24.02
C ILE A 283 1.64 4.59 24.96
N ALA A 284 0.90 3.52 24.65
CA ALA A 284 -0.19 3.06 25.49
C ALA A 284 0.30 2.65 26.90
N LEU A 285 1.44 1.97 26.97
CA LEU A 285 2.11 1.58 28.20
C LEU A 285 2.52 2.81 29.04
N ALA A 286 3.20 3.77 28.40
CA ALA A 286 3.62 5.00 29.04
C ALA A 286 2.46 5.78 29.66
N ARG A 287 1.31 5.84 28.97
CA ARG A 287 0.09 6.50 29.47
C ARG A 287 -0.58 5.75 30.62
N ARG A 288 -0.58 4.40 30.56
CA ARG A 288 -1.15 3.56 31.62
C ARG A 288 -0.37 3.71 32.92
N ASP A 289 0.96 3.76 32.83
CA ASP A 289 1.82 3.89 34.01
C ASP A 289 1.68 5.28 34.65
N ALA A 290 1.47 6.34 33.85
CA ALA A 290 1.16 7.66 34.34
C ALA A 290 -0.15 7.72 35.20
N GLY A 291 -1.14 6.89 34.84
CA GLY A 291 -2.40 6.79 35.61
C GLY A 291 -2.24 6.10 36.98
N LYS A 292 -1.26 5.20 37.10
CA LYS A 292 -0.96 4.53 38.39
C LYS A 292 -0.20 5.44 39.35
N ASP A 293 0.71 6.27 38.82
CA ASP A 293 1.43 7.27 39.62
C ASP A 293 0.50 8.34 40.22
N ALA A 294 -0.64 8.64 39.53
CA ALA A 294 -1.64 9.60 39.98
C ALA A 294 -2.58 9.06 41.05
N VAL A 295 -2.72 7.74 41.24
CA VAL A 295 -3.60 7.09 42.23
C VAL A 295 -2.83 6.67 43.50
N GLY A 296 -1.50 6.63 43.43
CA GLY A 296 -0.62 6.30 44.56
C GLY A 296 -0.30 7.49 45.42
N ASN A 297 -1.17 7.77 46.40
CA ASN A 297 -0.95 8.77 47.42
C ASN A 297 0.26 8.42 48.34
N GLY A 298 1.24 9.33 48.41
CA GLY A 298 2.08 9.56 49.59
C GLY A 298 2.82 8.38 50.19
N GLY A 299 3.92 7.96 49.56
CA GLY A 299 4.94 7.14 50.17
C GLY A 299 6.27 7.41 49.49
N ALA A 300 7.07 8.33 50.03
CA ALA A 300 8.48 8.45 49.65
C ALA A 300 9.21 7.18 50.04
N GLY A 301 9.60 6.38 49.06
CA GLY A 301 10.46 5.23 49.29
C GLY A 301 10.25 4.09 48.34
N SER A 302 10.95 4.08 47.28
CA SER A 302 11.46 3.09 46.36
C SER A 302 11.15 3.45 44.92
N GLY A 303 12.13 3.97 44.26
CA GLY A 303 12.16 4.06 42.79
C GLY A 303 12.12 2.63 42.20
N GLY A 304 10.91 2.04 42.20
CA GLY A 304 10.68 0.76 41.55
C GLY A 304 10.98 0.93 40.07
N ALA A 305 11.95 0.18 39.55
CA ALA A 305 12.20 0.10 38.11
C ALA A 305 10.89 -0.20 37.40
N PRO A 306 10.60 0.46 36.25
CA PRO A 306 9.38 0.21 35.51
C PRO A 306 9.26 -1.30 35.23
N ALA A 307 8.06 -1.86 35.43
CA ALA A 307 7.78 -3.29 35.25
C ALA A 307 8.05 -3.82 33.83
N HIS A 308 8.55 -2.93 32.95
CA HIS A 308 8.81 -3.20 31.52
C HIS A 308 10.09 -2.52 31.07
N GLY A 309 10.68 -3.03 29.99
CA GLY A 309 11.93 -2.52 29.42
C GLY A 309 13.20 -3.14 30.03
N PRO A 310 14.37 -2.54 29.77
CA PRO A 310 15.64 -3.11 30.18
C PRO A 310 15.76 -3.44 31.67
N GLY A 311 15.09 -2.65 32.55
CA GLY A 311 15.11 -2.88 33.99
C GLY A 311 14.30 -4.08 34.46
N ALA A 312 13.32 -4.55 33.70
CA ALA A 312 12.49 -5.70 34.05
C ALA A 312 13.16 -7.07 33.74
N ALA A 313 14.20 -7.06 32.95
CA ALA A 313 14.85 -8.29 32.48
C ALA A 313 15.84 -8.89 33.48
N MET A 314 16.25 -8.17 34.52
CA MET A 314 17.25 -8.62 35.49
C MET A 314 16.60 -9.11 36.80
N THR A 315 16.72 -10.40 37.07
CA THR A 315 16.25 -10.92 38.35
C THR A 315 17.17 -10.48 39.50
N PRO A 316 16.69 -10.44 40.77
CA PRO A 316 17.55 -10.12 41.92
C PRO A 316 18.81 -11.01 42.02
N ALA A 317 18.68 -12.29 41.69
CA ALA A 317 19.82 -13.21 41.68
C ALA A 317 20.86 -12.84 40.59
N GLN A 318 20.40 -12.51 39.40
CA GLN A 318 21.30 -12.02 38.31
C GLN A 318 21.97 -10.68 38.70
N ALA A 319 21.23 -9.75 39.34
CA ALA A 319 21.77 -8.48 39.79
C ALA A 319 22.88 -8.72 40.87
N THR A 320 22.66 -9.66 41.78
CA THR A 320 23.65 -10.05 42.80
C THR A 320 24.87 -10.69 42.18
N LEU A 321 24.69 -11.65 41.23
CA LEU A 321 25.79 -12.28 40.53
C LEU A 321 26.60 -11.25 39.74
N SER A 322 25.95 -10.40 38.95
CA SER A 322 26.59 -9.33 38.22
C SER A 322 27.37 -8.36 39.15
N TRP A 323 26.81 -8.06 40.33
CA TRP A 323 27.53 -7.29 41.34
C TRP A 323 28.78 -8.00 41.85
N ALA A 324 28.66 -9.27 42.17
CA ALA A 324 29.78 -10.09 42.66
C ALA A 324 30.92 -10.21 41.63
N VAL A 325 30.59 -10.31 40.35
CA VAL A 325 31.57 -10.31 39.27
C VAL A 325 32.24 -8.95 39.12
N ALA A 326 31.46 -7.86 39.13
CA ALA A 326 31.98 -6.50 38.99
C ALA A 326 32.94 -6.07 40.13
N PHE A 327 32.83 -6.66 41.29
CA PHE A 327 33.66 -6.39 42.46
C PHE A 327 34.49 -7.61 42.89
N GLY A 328 34.66 -8.59 41.99
CA GLY A 328 35.50 -9.80 42.18
C GLY A 328 36.96 -9.54 41.96
N THR A 329 37.76 -10.60 42.10
CA THR A 329 39.25 -10.56 42.04
C THR A 329 39.81 -10.68 40.62
N ASP A 330 39.02 -11.01 39.61
CA ASP A 330 39.44 -11.08 38.22
C ASP A 330 39.22 -9.70 37.59
N GLU A 331 40.31 -8.97 37.38
CA GLU A 331 40.27 -7.56 36.95
C GLU A 331 39.63 -7.37 35.58
N ASP A 332 39.90 -8.25 34.60
CA ASP A 332 39.35 -8.15 33.27
C ASP A 332 37.83 -8.40 33.23
N LYS A 333 37.38 -9.44 33.94
CA LYS A 333 35.95 -9.73 34.09
C LYS A 333 35.22 -8.65 34.88
N ALA A 334 35.84 -8.12 35.91
CA ALA A 334 35.29 -7.05 36.74
C ALA A 334 35.13 -5.76 35.92
N ALA A 335 36.12 -5.43 35.09
CA ALA A 335 36.04 -4.26 34.22
C ALA A 335 34.93 -4.39 33.15
N ALA A 336 34.84 -5.53 32.47
CA ALA A 336 33.80 -5.83 31.48
C ALA A 336 32.41 -5.81 32.11
N GLU A 337 32.23 -6.36 33.31
CA GLU A 337 30.94 -6.36 34.02
C GLU A 337 30.57 -4.97 34.52
N LYS A 338 31.51 -4.17 34.98
CA LYS A 338 31.27 -2.75 35.35
C LYS A 338 30.75 -1.94 34.12
N GLU A 339 31.41 -2.09 32.98
CA GLU A 339 30.99 -1.47 31.74
C GLU A 339 29.57 -1.95 31.31
N SER A 340 29.32 -3.25 31.42
CA SER A 340 27.98 -3.83 31.16
C SER A 340 26.92 -3.25 32.06
N ARG A 341 27.18 -3.11 33.38
CA ARG A 341 26.28 -2.50 34.34
C ARG A 341 26.03 -1.03 34.06
N GLU A 342 27.05 -0.27 33.72
CA GLU A 342 26.92 1.15 33.33
C GLU A 342 26.04 1.29 32.08
N LYS A 343 26.27 0.48 31.06
CA LYS A 343 25.42 0.42 29.87
C LYS A 343 23.97 0.06 30.21
N HIS A 344 23.77 -0.90 31.12
CA HIS A 344 22.45 -1.30 31.57
C HIS A 344 21.71 -0.16 32.32
N VAL A 345 22.38 0.49 33.27
CA VAL A 345 21.84 1.64 34.01
C VAL A 345 21.49 2.78 33.06
N ALA A 346 22.36 3.08 32.11
CA ALA A 346 22.13 4.10 31.07
C ALA A 346 20.92 3.73 30.19
N ALA A 347 20.75 2.46 29.84
CA ALA A 347 19.61 1.98 29.07
C ALA A 347 18.28 2.07 29.86
N VAL A 348 18.30 1.73 31.15
CA VAL A 348 17.13 1.86 32.04
C VAL A 348 16.73 3.32 32.18
N LYS A 349 17.70 4.20 32.43
CA LYS A 349 17.44 5.65 32.52
C LYS A 349 16.86 6.20 31.21
N ARG A 350 17.48 5.88 30.08
CA ARG A 350 16.99 6.31 28.75
C ARG A 350 15.55 5.84 28.52
N TYR A 351 15.27 4.59 28.87
CA TYR A 351 13.92 4.05 28.75
C TYR A 351 12.91 4.80 29.63
N ALA A 352 13.26 5.11 30.88
CA ALA A 352 12.41 5.87 31.80
C ALA A 352 12.13 7.30 31.30
N ASP A 353 13.17 7.98 30.81
CA ASP A 353 13.06 9.32 30.21
C ASP A 353 12.15 9.27 28.97
N GLU A 354 12.33 8.27 28.11
CA GLU A 354 11.52 8.04 26.92
C GLU A 354 10.06 7.76 27.25
N GLN A 355 9.80 6.89 28.23
CA GLN A 355 8.43 6.61 28.70
C GLN A 355 7.77 7.88 29.25
N THR A 356 8.49 8.69 29.99
CA THR A 356 7.98 9.97 30.51
C THR A 356 7.60 10.95 29.40
N ALA A 357 8.40 11.04 28.36
CA ALA A 357 8.12 11.88 27.19
C ALA A 357 6.91 11.35 26.38
N LEU A 358 6.83 10.02 26.18
CA LEU A 358 5.76 9.37 25.41
C LEU A 358 4.37 9.48 26.07
N ARG A 359 4.29 9.70 27.38
CA ARG A 359 3.01 9.93 28.12
C ARG A 359 2.16 11.03 27.48
N ASN A 360 2.81 12.02 26.87
CA ASN A 360 2.15 13.17 26.27
C ASN A 360 1.57 12.92 24.88
N PHE A 361 1.87 11.79 24.24
CA PHE A 361 1.36 11.50 22.89
C PHE A 361 0.05 10.73 22.93
N THR A 362 -0.79 10.94 21.91
CA THR A 362 -2.02 10.19 21.71
C THR A 362 -1.88 9.39 20.42
N VAL A 363 -2.22 8.11 20.46
CA VAL A 363 -2.31 7.28 19.24
C VAL A 363 -3.70 7.47 18.64
N ARG A 364 -3.74 8.05 17.44
CA ARG A 364 -4.92 8.13 16.57
C ARG A 364 -4.99 6.88 15.72
N LYS A 365 -6.19 6.39 15.48
CA LYS A 365 -6.38 5.09 14.81
C LYS A 365 -7.45 5.18 13.75
N SER A 366 -7.15 4.66 12.58
CA SER A 366 -8.09 4.44 11.48
C SER A 366 -7.70 3.18 10.72
N LEU A 367 -8.28 3.00 9.55
CA LEU A 367 -7.85 1.99 8.59
C LEU A 367 -7.23 2.72 7.38
N GLU A 368 -6.02 2.31 6.99
CA GLU A 368 -5.35 2.84 5.80
C GLU A 368 -6.18 2.60 4.52
N PRO A 369 -6.02 3.43 3.48
CA PRO A 369 -6.59 3.14 2.16
C PRO A 369 -5.82 2.01 1.47
N ALA A 370 -5.67 0.87 2.16
CA ALA A 370 -4.96 -0.31 1.66
C ALA A 370 -5.46 -1.56 2.37
N TYR A 371 -5.44 -2.69 1.66
CA TYR A 371 -5.80 -3.98 2.24
C TYR A 371 -4.70 -5.02 2.04
N THR A 372 -4.55 -5.91 3.02
CA THR A 372 -3.66 -7.07 2.96
C THR A 372 -4.38 -8.26 2.36
N GLN A 373 -3.71 -8.97 1.47
CA GLN A 373 -4.20 -10.19 0.83
C GLN A 373 -3.22 -11.35 0.96
N LEU A 374 -3.74 -12.57 0.85
CA LEU A 374 -2.96 -13.74 0.49
C LEU A 374 -2.95 -13.85 -1.04
N ALA A 375 -1.79 -13.70 -1.66
CA ALA A 375 -1.60 -13.91 -3.09
C ALA A 375 -1.18 -15.35 -3.35
N MET A 376 -1.73 -15.93 -4.41
CA MET A 376 -1.45 -17.28 -4.90
C MET A 376 -0.93 -17.21 -6.32
N ASN A 377 0.29 -17.66 -6.56
CA ASN A 377 0.87 -17.67 -7.88
C ASN A 377 0.29 -18.82 -8.71
N GLY A 378 -0.54 -18.49 -9.70
CA GLY A 378 -1.20 -19.45 -10.57
C GLY A 378 -0.45 -19.82 -11.84
N ALA A 379 0.79 -19.32 -12.05
CA ALA A 379 1.53 -19.56 -13.29
C ALA A 379 1.94 -21.02 -13.46
N ALA A 380 2.28 -21.71 -12.37
CA ALA A 380 2.79 -23.07 -12.42
C ALA A 380 2.58 -23.80 -11.08
N GLY A 381 2.99 -25.08 -11.01
CA GLY A 381 2.92 -25.90 -9.79
C GLY A 381 1.50 -26.23 -9.35
N PRO A 382 1.31 -26.59 -8.07
CA PRO A 382 0.00 -26.99 -7.56
C PRO A 382 -1.07 -25.92 -7.68
N LEU A 383 -0.69 -24.62 -7.60
CA LEU A 383 -1.62 -23.50 -7.64
C LEU A 383 -2.02 -23.08 -9.07
N ALA A 384 -1.49 -23.70 -10.12
CA ALA A 384 -2.01 -23.58 -11.48
C ALA A 384 -3.44 -24.16 -11.55
N ASP A 385 -3.73 -25.20 -10.76
CA ASP A 385 -5.08 -25.76 -10.65
C ASP A 385 -5.99 -24.90 -9.78
N GLU A 386 -7.07 -24.37 -10.37
CA GLU A 386 -8.06 -23.55 -9.65
C GLU A 386 -8.66 -24.25 -8.44
N ARG A 387 -8.84 -25.59 -8.51
CA ARG A 387 -9.39 -26.37 -7.40
C ARG A 387 -8.47 -26.31 -6.18
N VAL A 388 -7.15 -26.31 -6.39
CA VAL A 388 -6.18 -26.14 -5.30
C VAL A 388 -6.24 -24.72 -4.72
N ARG A 389 -6.33 -23.67 -5.56
CA ARG A 389 -6.49 -22.29 -5.08
C ARG A 389 -7.78 -22.12 -4.28
N ARG A 390 -8.89 -22.67 -4.76
CA ARG A 390 -10.17 -22.67 -4.04
C ARG A 390 -10.09 -23.45 -2.74
N ALA A 391 -9.37 -24.57 -2.71
CA ALA A 391 -9.16 -25.34 -1.48
C ALA A 391 -8.37 -24.55 -0.44
N VAL A 392 -7.33 -23.81 -0.86
CA VAL A 392 -6.60 -22.87 0.02
C VAL A 392 -7.58 -21.84 0.58
N ALA A 393 -8.39 -21.20 -0.25
CA ALA A 393 -9.39 -20.21 0.17
C ALA A 393 -10.39 -20.77 1.20
N ARG A 394 -10.93 -21.97 0.92
CA ARG A 394 -11.90 -22.67 1.81
C ARG A 394 -11.28 -23.14 3.14
N ALA A 395 -9.96 -23.29 3.21
CA ALA A 395 -9.26 -23.64 4.45
C ALA A 395 -9.09 -22.42 5.41
N LEU A 396 -9.24 -21.19 4.92
CA LEU A 396 -8.97 -19.99 5.69
C LEU A 396 -10.17 -19.49 6.50
N ASP A 397 -9.95 -19.23 7.77
CA ASP A 397 -10.82 -18.39 8.59
C ASP A 397 -10.39 -16.92 8.48
N ARG A 398 -10.92 -16.23 7.48
CA ARG A 398 -10.59 -14.82 7.19
C ARG A 398 -10.95 -13.89 8.36
N LYS A 399 -12.03 -14.21 9.08
CA LYS A 399 -12.45 -13.44 10.26
C LYS A 399 -11.42 -13.54 11.38
N ALA A 400 -10.97 -14.75 11.70
CA ALA A 400 -9.91 -14.93 12.73
C ALA A 400 -8.59 -14.26 12.32
N LEU A 401 -8.25 -14.21 11.03
CA LEU A 401 -7.07 -13.49 10.53
C LEU A 401 -7.21 -11.99 10.68
N ALA A 402 -8.37 -11.40 10.36
CA ALA A 402 -8.65 -9.98 10.59
C ALA A 402 -8.66 -9.64 12.08
N GLU A 403 -9.26 -10.47 12.91
CA GLU A 403 -9.27 -10.29 14.37
C GLU A 403 -7.88 -10.32 14.99
N LEU A 404 -6.99 -11.16 14.51
CA LEU A 404 -5.60 -11.26 14.97
C LEU A 404 -4.87 -9.90 14.90
N VAL A 405 -5.14 -9.12 13.85
CA VAL A 405 -4.47 -7.84 13.60
C VAL A 405 -5.24 -6.66 14.19
N LEU A 406 -6.56 -6.59 13.95
CA LEU A 406 -7.36 -5.39 14.18
C LEU A 406 -7.97 -5.34 15.59
N LYS A 407 -8.39 -6.48 16.15
CA LYS A 407 -9.05 -6.53 17.46
C LYS A 407 -8.19 -6.00 18.62
N PRO A 408 -6.86 -6.31 18.69
CA PRO A 408 -6.00 -5.75 19.72
C PRO A 408 -5.86 -4.22 19.66
N LEU A 409 -6.11 -3.64 18.48
CA LEU A 409 -6.05 -2.19 18.24
C LEU A 409 -7.39 -1.51 18.51
N GLY A 410 -8.46 -2.26 18.79
CA GLY A 410 -9.81 -1.75 18.92
C GLY A 410 -10.41 -1.23 17.62
N LEU A 411 -9.93 -1.74 16.47
CA LEU A 411 -10.42 -1.40 15.15
C LEU A 411 -11.47 -2.44 14.67
N PRO A 412 -12.37 -2.07 13.74
CA PRO A 412 -13.33 -3.00 13.15
C PRO A 412 -12.61 -4.19 12.50
N ALA A 413 -12.79 -5.38 13.05
CA ALA A 413 -12.08 -6.60 12.64
C ALA A 413 -12.91 -7.43 11.65
N LYS A 414 -13.28 -6.82 10.52
CA LYS A 414 -14.03 -7.49 9.43
C LYS A 414 -13.08 -7.79 8.25
N PRO A 415 -13.20 -8.95 7.62
CA PRO A 415 -12.50 -9.23 6.37
C PRO A 415 -12.94 -8.27 5.26
N VAL A 416 -12.05 -7.98 4.32
CA VAL A 416 -12.37 -7.17 3.15
C VAL A 416 -13.13 -8.03 2.13
N GLY A 417 -14.30 -7.59 1.70
CA GLY A 417 -15.19 -8.33 0.79
C GLY A 417 -14.97 -8.02 -0.69
N SER A 418 -14.08 -7.08 -1.03
CA SER A 418 -13.81 -6.67 -2.41
C SER A 418 -12.32 -6.50 -2.65
N HIS A 419 -11.86 -6.81 -3.86
CA HIS A 419 -10.50 -6.57 -4.32
C HIS A 419 -10.29 -5.13 -4.83
N VAL A 420 -11.36 -4.48 -5.26
CA VAL A 420 -11.31 -3.23 -6.05
C VAL A 420 -11.79 -2.01 -5.27
N ALA A 421 -12.45 -2.21 -4.14
CA ALA A 421 -12.97 -1.13 -3.31
C ALA A 421 -12.95 -1.49 -1.82
N LEU A 422 -12.90 -0.49 -0.96
CA LEU A 422 -12.98 -0.63 0.49
C LEU A 422 -14.35 -0.22 1.02
N ALA A 423 -14.68 -0.69 2.21
CA ALA A 423 -15.91 -0.33 2.91
C ALA A 423 -16.07 1.20 3.00
N GLY A 424 -17.22 1.71 2.59
CA GLY A 424 -17.51 3.16 2.50
C GLY A 424 -17.37 3.75 1.10
N GLN A 425 -16.61 3.14 0.20
CA GLN A 425 -16.55 3.55 -1.20
C GLN A 425 -17.79 3.08 -1.98
N ARG A 426 -18.23 3.84 -2.98
CA ARG A 426 -19.48 3.55 -3.73
C ARG A 426 -19.41 2.27 -4.56
N ALA A 427 -18.23 1.87 -5.03
CA ALA A 427 -18.02 0.66 -5.80
C ALA A 427 -17.98 -0.60 -4.93
N TYR A 428 -17.91 -0.47 -3.60
CA TYR A 428 -17.81 -1.61 -2.71
C TYR A 428 -19.04 -2.53 -2.81
N ALA A 429 -18.75 -3.81 -2.98
CA ALA A 429 -19.68 -4.91 -2.76
C ALA A 429 -18.91 -6.07 -2.10
N ASP A 430 -19.55 -6.80 -1.21
CA ASP A 430 -18.93 -8.02 -0.67
C ASP A 430 -19.24 -9.18 -1.62
N ASN A 431 -18.23 -9.57 -2.40
CA ASN A 431 -18.32 -10.68 -3.36
C ASN A 431 -17.61 -11.94 -2.83
N SER A 432 -17.22 -11.97 -1.56
CA SER A 432 -16.46 -13.08 -0.97
C SER A 432 -17.22 -14.41 -0.97
N ASP A 433 -18.53 -14.38 -1.07
CA ASP A 433 -19.38 -15.57 -1.17
C ASP A 433 -19.12 -16.40 -2.44
N ALA A 434 -18.51 -15.82 -3.49
CA ALA A 434 -18.08 -16.55 -4.68
C ALA A 434 -17.14 -17.73 -4.36
N LEU A 435 -16.35 -17.64 -3.28
CA LEU A 435 -15.50 -18.73 -2.77
C LEU A 435 -16.12 -19.47 -1.60
N GLY A 436 -17.16 -18.92 -0.98
CA GLY A 436 -17.77 -19.41 0.25
C GLY A 436 -16.91 -19.18 1.50
N GLY A 437 -17.48 -19.42 2.67
CA GLY A 437 -16.78 -19.33 3.95
C GLY A 437 -15.80 -20.48 4.20
N GLN A 438 -15.15 -20.49 5.37
CA GLN A 438 -14.29 -21.59 5.79
C GLN A 438 -15.06 -22.91 5.82
N ASP A 439 -14.52 -23.92 5.12
CA ASP A 439 -15.04 -25.28 5.09
C ASP A 439 -13.92 -26.27 4.82
N MET A 440 -13.49 -26.96 5.86
CA MET A 440 -12.40 -27.92 5.79
C MET A 440 -12.74 -29.16 4.97
N GLN A 441 -14.01 -29.56 4.93
CA GLN A 441 -14.44 -30.73 4.15
C GLN A 441 -14.45 -30.39 2.66
N ALA A 442 -15.03 -29.25 2.30
CA ALA A 442 -14.98 -28.74 0.94
C ALA A 442 -13.54 -28.53 0.44
N ALA A 443 -12.65 -27.99 1.28
CA ALA A 443 -11.23 -27.84 0.94
C ALA A 443 -10.58 -29.20 0.65
N GLN A 444 -10.82 -30.22 1.47
CA GLN A 444 -10.29 -31.57 1.26
C GLN A 444 -10.88 -32.26 0.02
N ALA A 445 -12.18 -32.05 -0.25
CA ALA A 445 -12.83 -32.55 -1.46
C ALA A 445 -12.18 -31.96 -2.72
N LEU A 446 -12.01 -30.64 -2.78
CA LEU A 446 -11.36 -29.95 -3.90
C LEU A 446 -9.91 -30.44 -4.13
N LEU A 447 -9.14 -30.70 -3.06
CA LEU A 447 -7.81 -31.26 -3.18
C LEU A 447 -7.84 -32.70 -3.72
N THR A 448 -8.81 -33.48 -3.28
CA THR A 448 -9.01 -34.85 -3.78
C THR A 448 -9.40 -34.84 -5.27
N ASP A 449 -10.30 -33.97 -5.68
CA ASP A 449 -10.72 -33.79 -7.08
C ASP A 449 -9.56 -33.29 -7.96
N ALA A 450 -8.64 -32.51 -7.40
CA ALA A 450 -7.39 -32.11 -8.05
C ALA A 450 -6.35 -33.23 -8.09
N GLY A 451 -6.65 -34.42 -7.56
CA GLY A 451 -5.80 -35.60 -7.58
C GLY A 451 -4.84 -35.74 -6.40
N TRP A 452 -4.92 -34.86 -5.39
CA TRP A 452 -4.10 -34.93 -4.18
C TRP A 452 -4.68 -35.94 -3.18
N ARG A 453 -3.93 -36.97 -2.81
CA ARG A 453 -4.41 -38.07 -1.95
C ARG A 453 -3.59 -38.19 -0.68
N ARG A 454 -4.23 -38.48 0.46
CA ARG A 454 -3.54 -38.76 1.72
C ARG A 454 -2.79 -40.08 1.66
N GLY A 455 -1.56 -40.11 2.17
CA GLY A 455 -0.73 -41.31 2.22
C GLY A 455 -0.26 -41.80 0.84
N GLY A 456 -0.31 -40.99 -0.20
CA GLY A 456 0.27 -41.29 -1.51
C GLY A 456 1.77 -41.56 -1.39
N LYS A 457 2.31 -42.45 -2.25
CA LYS A 457 3.77 -42.69 -2.29
C LYS A 457 4.48 -41.39 -2.63
N ILE A 458 5.44 -41.00 -1.79
CA ILE A 458 6.32 -39.87 -2.04
C ILE A 458 7.66 -40.44 -2.48
N THR A 459 8.05 -40.13 -3.71
CA THR A 459 9.34 -40.55 -4.30
C THR A 459 10.42 -39.49 -4.14
N GLU A 460 10.00 -38.23 -3.86
CA GLU A 460 10.89 -37.12 -3.55
C GLU A 460 11.04 -36.91 -2.04
N PRO A 461 12.22 -36.47 -1.53
CA PRO A 461 12.42 -36.13 -0.14
C PRO A 461 11.41 -35.06 0.31
N ALA A 462 10.95 -35.14 1.57
CA ALA A 462 10.13 -34.08 2.16
C ALA A 462 10.93 -32.76 2.14
N GLY A 463 10.51 -31.78 1.33
CA GLY A 463 11.24 -30.52 1.09
C GLY A 463 11.54 -30.25 -0.39
N ALA A 464 11.16 -31.17 -1.30
CA ALA A 464 11.23 -30.89 -2.73
C ALA A 464 10.29 -29.70 -3.08
N LYS A 465 10.85 -28.67 -3.69
CA LYS A 465 10.15 -27.43 -4.02
C LYS A 465 9.09 -27.68 -5.06
N ALA A 466 7.83 -27.45 -4.74
CA ALA A 466 6.76 -27.32 -5.72
C ALA A 466 6.77 -25.87 -6.25
N GLY A 467 7.68 -25.58 -7.14
CA GLY A 467 7.76 -24.27 -7.82
C GLY A 467 8.10 -24.46 -9.30
N PRO A 468 8.05 -23.45 -10.14
CA PRO A 468 8.38 -23.62 -11.55
C PRO A 468 9.82 -24.12 -11.70
N GLU A 469 9.97 -25.38 -12.15
CA GLU A 469 11.23 -25.83 -12.72
C GLU A 469 11.47 -25.04 -14.00
N SER A 470 12.68 -24.54 -14.17
CA SER A 470 13.15 -24.04 -15.47
C SER A 470 12.91 -25.13 -16.50
N ALA A 471 12.25 -24.80 -17.60
CA ALA A 471 12.01 -25.74 -18.69
C ALA A 471 13.34 -26.36 -19.13
N PRO A 472 13.41 -27.69 -19.36
CA PRO A 472 14.59 -28.28 -19.93
C PRO A 472 14.82 -27.72 -21.34
N GLN A 473 16.05 -27.32 -21.64
CA GLN A 473 16.48 -27.11 -23.02
C GLN A 473 16.29 -28.41 -23.80
N ASP A 474 15.45 -28.33 -24.82
CA ASP A 474 15.17 -29.43 -25.76
C ASP A 474 16.36 -29.67 -26.68
N ASP A 475 17.11 -30.73 -26.43
CA ASP A 475 17.98 -31.33 -27.43
C ASP A 475 17.14 -32.24 -28.32
N GLY A 476 16.91 -31.77 -29.57
CA GLY A 476 16.01 -32.35 -30.54
C GLY A 476 16.21 -33.86 -30.77
N LYS A 477 15.13 -34.59 -30.66
CA LYS A 477 14.80 -35.78 -31.45
C LYS A 477 13.32 -36.10 -31.32
N THR A 478 12.59 -35.95 -32.41
CA THR A 478 11.25 -36.50 -32.61
C THR A 478 11.28 -38.03 -32.57
N PRO A 479 10.29 -38.70 -31.99
CA PRO A 479 9.39 -39.52 -32.79
C PRO A 479 7.91 -39.41 -32.43
N SER A 480 7.13 -39.60 -33.47
CA SER A 480 5.68 -39.61 -33.56
C SER A 480 5.00 -40.73 -32.75
N GLY A 481 3.79 -40.43 -32.22
CA GLY A 481 2.83 -41.43 -31.81
C GLY A 481 1.78 -40.87 -30.84
N PRO A 482 0.52 -41.32 -30.88
CA PRO A 482 -0.66 -40.46 -30.69
C PRO A 482 -1.19 -40.39 -29.29
N GLY A 483 -1.67 -39.23 -28.97
CA GLY A 483 -2.84 -38.80 -28.27
C GLY A 483 -3.19 -39.32 -26.90
N THR A 484 -3.46 -38.46 -26.05
CA THR A 484 -4.78 -38.27 -25.40
C THR A 484 -4.75 -36.93 -24.65
N GLY A 485 -5.69 -36.09 -24.99
CA GLY A 485 -5.82 -34.75 -24.48
C GLY A 485 -6.08 -34.71 -22.99
N ASN A 486 -5.58 -33.66 -22.37
CA ASN A 486 -6.09 -33.21 -21.09
C ASN A 486 -6.52 -31.76 -21.26
N ASP A 487 -7.80 -31.65 -21.62
CA ASP A 487 -8.45 -30.36 -21.82
C ASP A 487 -8.57 -29.62 -20.51
N GLY A 488 -7.77 -28.59 -20.34
CA GLY A 488 -8.04 -27.52 -19.39
C GLY A 488 -9.32 -26.82 -19.79
N LEU A 489 -10.33 -26.85 -18.93
CA LEU A 489 -11.63 -26.24 -19.12
C LEU A 489 -11.53 -24.75 -19.40
N TYR A 490 -11.53 -24.39 -20.68
CA TYR A 490 -11.94 -23.08 -21.16
C TYR A 490 -13.46 -23.08 -21.25
N ILE A 491 -14.12 -22.21 -20.52
CA ILE A 491 -15.52 -21.90 -20.79
C ILE A 491 -15.54 -21.00 -22.02
N VAL A 492 -15.66 -21.64 -23.20
CA VAL A 492 -15.96 -20.94 -24.45
C VAL A 492 -17.47 -20.78 -24.52
N GLY A 493 -17.94 -19.55 -24.54
CA GLY A 493 -19.24 -19.22 -25.10
C GLY A 493 -19.11 -19.30 -26.62
N GLN A 494 -19.88 -20.21 -27.23
CA GLN A 494 -20.12 -20.22 -28.65
C GLN A 494 -20.80 -18.91 -29.05
N ASP A 495 -20.38 -18.37 -30.23
CA ASP A 495 -21.28 -18.17 -31.38
C ASP A 495 -20.53 -17.58 -32.57
N ASP A 496 -20.60 -18.34 -33.65
CA ASP A 496 -20.84 -18.12 -35.07
C ASP A 496 -19.92 -17.24 -35.93
N GLU A 497 -19.28 -17.98 -36.82
CA GLU A 497 -19.11 -17.86 -38.29
C GLU A 497 -19.20 -16.50 -38.99
N ALA A 498 -18.24 -16.12 -39.81
CA ALA A 498 -18.12 -16.42 -41.21
C ALA A 498 -17.02 -15.65 -41.93
N ASN A 499 -16.25 -16.39 -42.74
CA ASN A 499 -15.74 -16.10 -44.10
C ASN A 499 -14.83 -14.90 -44.39
N GLY A 500 -13.72 -15.24 -45.02
CA GLY A 500 -13.19 -14.47 -46.15
C GLY A 500 -11.68 -14.34 -46.23
N ASP A 501 -11.11 -15.26 -46.86
CA ASP A 501 -9.95 -15.57 -47.72
C ASP A 501 -8.89 -14.46 -48.04
N PRO A 502 -7.67 -14.91 -48.37
CA PRO A 502 -6.44 -14.12 -48.26
C PRO A 502 -5.89 -13.63 -49.62
N ARG A 503 -4.94 -12.74 -49.63
CA ARG A 503 -3.86 -12.44 -50.62
C ARG A 503 -3.28 -11.06 -50.33
N SER A 504 -2.03 -10.78 -50.31
CA SER A 504 -0.81 -11.14 -50.96
C SER A 504 0.33 -10.25 -50.37
N ALA A 505 1.39 -10.81 -50.05
CA ALA A 505 2.77 -10.78 -50.53
C ALA A 505 3.46 -9.44 -50.90
N ALA A 506 4.73 -9.40 -50.52
CA ALA A 506 5.90 -8.63 -50.97
C ALA A 506 6.21 -7.39 -50.10
N GLY A 507 7.25 -7.31 -49.31
CA GLY A 507 8.66 -7.54 -49.61
C GLY A 507 9.39 -6.22 -49.70
N GLN A 508 10.25 -5.89 -48.73
CA GLN A 508 11.53 -5.20 -49.00
C GLN A 508 12.40 -5.11 -47.72
N ARG A 509 13.65 -5.41 -47.91
CA ARG A 509 14.76 -5.47 -46.94
C ARG A 509 15.41 -4.09 -46.69
N PRO A 510 16.30 -4.00 -45.71
CA PRO A 510 16.64 -2.76 -44.97
C PRO A 510 17.84 -2.03 -45.55
N ARG A 511 17.92 -0.75 -45.27
CA ARG A 511 19.13 0.06 -45.48
C ARG A 511 19.76 0.42 -44.13
N THR A 512 21.03 0.07 -44.05
CA THR A 512 22.02 0.43 -43.02
C THR A 512 22.26 1.93 -42.92
N ARG A 513 22.56 2.40 -41.75
CA ARG A 513 23.11 3.74 -41.47
C ARG A 513 24.14 3.72 -40.37
N PRO A 514 25.19 4.56 -40.47
CA PRO A 514 26.42 4.43 -39.71
C PRO A 514 26.37 5.11 -38.31
N ALA A 515 27.28 4.64 -37.47
CA ALA A 515 27.56 5.09 -36.12
C ALA A 515 28.15 6.52 -36.05
N GLY A 516 27.82 7.25 -35.02
CA GLY A 516 28.47 8.48 -34.60
C GLY A 516 28.77 8.44 -33.08
N PRO A 517 29.82 9.10 -32.63
CA PRO A 517 30.57 8.77 -31.41
C PRO A 517 30.19 9.59 -30.19
N GLY A 518 30.40 9.03 -28.99
CA GLY A 518 30.53 9.80 -27.77
C GLY A 518 29.86 9.24 -26.54
N GLU A 519 30.31 8.10 -26.07
CA GLU A 519 30.02 7.67 -24.70
C GLU A 519 30.94 8.39 -23.69
N ARG A 520 30.32 9.06 -22.70
CA ARG A 520 30.98 9.44 -21.46
C ARG A 520 30.56 8.47 -20.35
N PRO A 521 31.47 8.04 -19.49
CA PRO A 521 31.14 7.05 -18.46
C PRO A 521 30.31 7.67 -17.35
N LEU A 522 29.24 6.98 -16.95
CA LEU A 522 28.46 7.25 -15.74
C LEU A 522 29.33 6.95 -14.53
N ALA A 523 29.48 7.93 -13.67
CA ALA A 523 30.16 7.82 -12.39
C ALA A 523 29.43 6.84 -11.48
N ALA A 524 30.20 5.97 -10.82
CA ALA A 524 29.75 5.03 -9.81
C ALA A 524 29.06 5.77 -8.65
N ALA A 525 27.91 5.27 -8.23
CA ALA A 525 27.23 5.71 -7.02
C ALA A 525 28.06 5.30 -5.78
N PRO A 526 28.11 6.13 -4.72
CA PRO A 526 28.78 5.75 -3.49
C PRO A 526 27.97 4.70 -2.72
N ASP A 527 28.64 3.63 -2.32
CA ASP A 527 28.17 2.65 -1.34
C ASP A 527 27.85 3.35 -0.02
N GLY A 528 26.61 3.24 0.44
CA GLY A 528 26.20 3.80 1.73
C GLY A 528 24.69 3.97 1.91
N ALA A 529 23.87 3.20 1.21
CA ALA A 529 22.44 3.15 1.53
C ALA A 529 22.21 2.19 2.72
N GLN A 530 22.03 2.76 3.91
CA GLN A 530 21.59 2.03 5.09
C GLN A 530 20.17 1.50 4.87
N ASP A 531 19.97 0.22 5.20
CA ASP A 531 18.70 -0.51 5.20
C ASP A 531 17.54 0.31 5.78
N GLN A 532 16.61 0.71 4.95
CA GLN A 532 15.35 1.34 5.36
C GLN A 532 14.22 0.32 5.17
N PRO A 533 13.45 -0.03 6.21
CA PRO A 533 12.33 -0.93 6.06
C PRO A 533 11.20 -0.23 5.29
N SER A 534 11.08 -0.54 4.02
CA SER A 534 9.92 -0.13 3.23
C SER A 534 8.66 -0.84 3.72
N PRO A 535 7.51 -0.17 3.80
CA PRO A 535 6.26 -0.87 4.10
C PRO A 535 6.00 -1.92 3.02
N VAL A 536 5.54 -3.11 3.45
CA VAL A 536 5.18 -4.23 2.55
C VAL A 536 3.86 -3.88 1.85
N LEU A 537 3.90 -2.89 1.01
CA LEU A 537 2.82 -2.39 0.19
C LEU A 537 3.22 -2.58 -1.27
N ALA A 538 2.32 -3.14 -2.07
CA ALA A 538 2.53 -3.20 -3.50
C ALA A 538 2.71 -1.79 -4.07
N PRO A 539 3.53 -1.60 -5.12
CA PRO A 539 3.61 -0.33 -5.81
C PRO A 539 2.22 0.17 -6.21
N ALA A 540 2.00 1.48 -6.18
CA ALA A 540 0.76 2.03 -6.67
C ALA A 540 0.55 1.64 -8.15
N PRO A 541 -0.70 1.39 -8.60
CA PRO A 541 -0.96 0.99 -9.98
C PRO A 541 -0.41 1.99 -10.99
N PHE A 542 0.28 1.50 -11.99
CA PHE A 542 0.82 2.29 -13.10
C PHE A 542 -0.01 2.06 -14.35
N GLY A 543 -0.16 3.07 -15.18
CA GLY A 543 -0.77 2.90 -16.52
C GLY A 543 0.08 1.96 -17.41
N ALA A 544 -0.58 0.99 -17.97
CA ALA A 544 -0.10 -0.36 -18.30
C ALA A 544 0.80 -0.58 -19.54
N ARG A 545 1.47 0.38 -20.13
CA ARG A 545 2.17 0.11 -21.42
C ARG A 545 3.68 0.35 -21.50
N GLN A 546 4.33 0.94 -20.52
CA GLN A 546 5.77 1.24 -20.58
C GLN A 546 6.67 0.44 -19.63
N GLU A 547 6.14 -0.27 -18.64
CA GLU A 547 6.96 -1.04 -17.67
C GLU A 547 7.67 -2.25 -18.29
N VAL A 548 7.12 -2.84 -19.33
CA VAL A 548 7.70 -4.05 -19.99
C VAL A 548 9.11 -3.78 -20.51
N SER A 549 9.37 -2.56 -20.99
CA SER A 549 10.68 -2.17 -21.52
C SER A 549 11.73 -1.94 -20.42
N LEU A 550 11.36 -1.40 -19.28
CA LEU A 550 12.28 -1.09 -18.17
C LEU A 550 12.63 -2.33 -17.33
N LEU A 551 11.67 -3.23 -17.10
CA LEU A 551 11.94 -4.51 -16.42
C LEU A 551 12.75 -5.46 -17.30
N ALA A 552 12.51 -5.49 -18.62
CA ALA A 552 13.33 -6.25 -19.57
C ALA A 552 14.75 -5.66 -19.68
N GLN A 553 14.94 -4.36 -19.58
CA GLN A 553 16.26 -3.73 -19.50
C GLN A 553 16.98 -4.02 -18.19
N ALA A 554 16.28 -3.96 -17.05
CA ALA A 554 16.84 -4.30 -15.74
C ALA A 554 17.25 -5.78 -15.66
N ALA A 555 16.45 -6.69 -16.22
CA ALA A 555 16.76 -8.11 -16.31
C ALA A 555 17.97 -8.38 -17.23
N ARG A 556 18.14 -7.63 -18.32
CA ARG A 556 19.32 -7.74 -19.21
C ARG A 556 20.59 -7.21 -18.55
N VAL A 557 20.52 -6.17 -17.74
CA VAL A 557 21.67 -5.64 -16.99
C VAL A 557 22.11 -6.64 -15.91
N ALA A 558 21.16 -7.28 -15.20
CA ALA A 558 21.47 -8.29 -14.20
C ALA A 558 22.07 -9.57 -14.81
N ALA A 559 21.58 -10.01 -15.99
CA ALA A 559 22.12 -11.19 -16.67
C ALA A 559 23.54 -10.99 -17.25
N VAL A 560 23.94 -9.76 -17.54
CA VAL A 560 25.30 -9.43 -18.04
C VAL A 560 26.30 -9.36 -16.89
N ASP A 561 25.88 -9.05 -15.67
CA ASP A 561 26.77 -8.94 -14.50
C ASP A 561 27.11 -10.30 -13.89
N ASP A 562 26.18 -11.27 -13.94
CA ASP A 562 26.43 -12.65 -13.49
C ASP A 562 27.41 -13.42 -14.38
N GLY A 563 27.49 -13.11 -15.68
CA GLY A 563 28.45 -13.70 -16.61
C GLY A 563 29.91 -13.29 -16.38
N LYS A 564 30.16 -12.19 -15.69
CA LYS A 564 31.52 -11.67 -15.41
C LYS A 564 32.11 -12.12 -14.08
N ARG A 565 31.31 -12.66 -13.16
CA ARG A 565 31.76 -13.12 -11.84
C ARG A 565 32.22 -14.57 -11.80
N SER A 566 31.97 -15.37 -12.83
CA SER A 566 32.37 -16.78 -12.89
C SER A 566 33.77 -17.06 -13.42
N ALA A 567 34.53 -16.03 -13.84
CA ALA A 567 35.82 -16.21 -14.52
C ALA A 567 37.09 -15.91 -13.68
N ALA A 568 36.98 -15.74 -12.38
CA ALA A 568 38.14 -15.42 -11.56
C ALA A 568 38.08 -16.10 -10.18
N ARG A 569 38.34 -17.42 -10.14
CA ARG A 569 38.87 -18.13 -8.96
C ARG A 569 39.27 -19.56 -9.33
N ASP A 570 40.46 -19.66 -9.86
CA ASP A 570 41.30 -20.85 -9.71
C ASP A 570 42.58 -20.41 -8.99
N GLY A 571 42.92 -21.11 -7.93
CA GLY A 571 44.19 -20.96 -7.25
C GLY A 571 44.18 -21.34 -5.76
N ASP A 572 44.57 -22.56 -5.56
CA ASP A 572 45.35 -23.09 -4.46
C ASP A 572 44.68 -23.70 -3.19
N ALA A 573 45.11 -24.94 -3.07
CA ALA A 573 44.80 -25.97 -2.14
C ALA A 573 45.26 -25.73 -0.70
N ALA A 574 44.53 -26.29 0.24
CA ALA A 574 45.07 -27.03 1.38
C ALA A 574 44.00 -27.91 2.01
N ASP A 575 44.26 -29.22 1.98
CA ASP A 575 43.52 -30.28 2.66
C ASP A 575 43.78 -30.24 4.19
N PRO A 576 42.81 -30.46 5.04
CA PRO A 576 43.02 -31.43 6.12
C PRO A 576 41.83 -32.37 6.38
N ALA A 577 42.13 -33.64 6.18
CA ALA A 577 41.80 -34.77 7.03
C ALA A 577 40.39 -34.91 7.63
N LYS A 578 39.69 -35.92 7.08
CA LYS A 578 38.88 -36.98 7.72
C LYS A 578 38.30 -36.71 9.12
N ALA A 579 36.98 -36.51 9.14
CA ALA A 579 36.13 -37.09 10.17
C ALA A 579 34.80 -37.50 9.50
N SER A 580 34.55 -38.79 9.40
CA SER A 580 33.27 -39.38 9.00
C SER A 580 32.23 -39.12 10.09
N PRO A 581 31.05 -38.56 9.77
CA PRO A 581 29.93 -38.63 10.68
C PRO A 581 29.22 -40.00 10.50
N ALA A 582 28.90 -40.61 11.62
CA ALA A 582 28.09 -41.80 11.74
C ALA A 582 26.70 -41.62 11.06
N PRO A 583 26.05 -42.69 10.58
CA PRO A 583 24.78 -42.60 9.88
C PRO A 583 23.69 -42.12 10.84
N ALA A 584 23.15 -40.96 10.55
CA ALA A 584 21.95 -40.46 11.21
C ALA A 584 20.81 -41.45 10.94
N LYS A 585 20.27 -41.99 12.02
CA LYS A 585 19.06 -42.81 12.02
C LYS A 585 17.96 -42.07 11.28
N GLN A 586 17.53 -42.60 10.14
CA GLN A 586 16.32 -42.18 9.43
C GLN A 586 15.15 -42.32 10.41
N ALA A 587 14.71 -41.21 10.94
CA ALA A 587 13.42 -41.13 11.59
C ALA A 587 12.35 -41.32 10.51
N THR A 588 11.78 -42.50 10.48
CA THR A 588 10.53 -42.78 9.76
C THR A 588 9.45 -41.88 10.33
N ARG A 589 9.31 -40.69 9.73
CA ARG A 589 8.15 -39.83 10.00
C ARG A 589 6.95 -40.51 9.39
N THR A 590 5.98 -40.83 10.22
CA THR A 590 4.66 -41.33 9.85
C THR A 590 4.07 -40.43 8.78
N SER A 591 4.06 -40.87 7.51
CA SER A 591 3.54 -40.20 6.33
C SER A 591 2.01 -40.13 6.27
N GLY A 592 1.32 -40.40 7.40
CA GLY A 592 -0.14 -40.53 7.42
C GLY A 592 -0.96 -39.25 7.25
N ALA A 593 -0.34 -38.03 7.24
CA ALA A 593 -1.06 -36.75 7.23
C ALA A 593 -0.85 -35.91 5.95
N MET A 594 0.17 -36.21 5.12
CA MET A 594 0.51 -35.40 3.96
C MET A 594 -0.26 -35.83 2.71
N LEU A 595 -0.65 -34.83 1.89
CA LEU A 595 -1.20 -35.06 0.57
C LEU A 595 -0.09 -35.21 -0.46
N ALA A 596 -0.25 -36.18 -1.37
CA ALA A 596 0.71 -36.42 -2.44
C ALA A 596 -0.02 -36.66 -3.77
N LYS A 597 0.60 -36.22 -4.87
CA LYS A 597 0.19 -36.47 -6.26
C LYS A 597 1.44 -36.72 -7.09
N ASP A 598 1.43 -37.74 -7.92
CA ASP A 598 2.53 -38.09 -8.85
C ASP A 598 3.90 -38.22 -8.17
N GLY A 599 3.95 -38.78 -6.96
CA GLY A 599 5.17 -38.91 -6.20
C GLY A 599 5.65 -37.67 -5.46
N LYS A 600 4.96 -36.52 -5.60
CA LYS A 600 5.31 -35.24 -4.97
C LYS A 600 4.37 -34.91 -3.81
N ALA A 601 4.95 -34.43 -2.70
CA ALA A 601 4.16 -33.93 -1.58
C ALA A 601 3.57 -32.56 -1.91
N LEU A 602 2.33 -32.27 -1.45
CA LEU A 602 1.74 -30.93 -1.55
C LEU A 602 2.41 -29.98 -0.56
N THR A 603 3.43 -29.29 -1.02
CA THR A 603 4.18 -28.29 -0.27
C THR A 603 4.22 -27.00 -1.04
N LEU A 604 3.86 -25.88 -0.42
CA LEU A 604 3.82 -24.56 -1.01
C LEU A 604 4.89 -23.65 -0.38
N ARG A 605 5.66 -22.96 -1.21
CA ARG A 605 6.61 -21.93 -0.75
C ARG A 605 5.83 -20.71 -0.30
N PHE A 606 5.98 -20.35 0.96
CA PHE A 606 5.33 -19.20 1.55
C PHE A 606 6.34 -18.12 1.87
N VAL A 607 6.40 -17.07 1.06
CA VAL A 607 7.36 -15.97 1.22
C VAL A 607 6.76 -14.87 2.09
N LEU A 608 7.49 -14.48 3.13
CA LEU A 608 7.09 -13.47 4.11
C LEU A 608 8.23 -12.46 4.31
N PRO A 609 7.91 -11.18 4.56
CA PRO A 609 8.93 -10.17 4.87
C PRO A 609 9.53 -10.40 6.26
N SER A 610 10.83 -10.08 6.43
CA SER A 610 11.57 -10.25 7.68
C SER A 610 11.79 -8.96 8.46
N GLY A 611 11.65 -7.79 7.81
CA GLY A 611 12.00 -6.49 8.38
C GLY A 611 11.12 -6.05 9.55
N PRO A 612 11.55 -4.99 10.25
CA PRO A 612 10.78 -4.35 11.32
C PRO A 612 9.42 -3.86 10.82
N GLY A 613 8.37 -4.00 11.64
CA GLY A 613 7.00 -3.65 11.26
C GLY A 613 6.24 -4.75 10.51
N SER A 614 6.91 -5.85 10.13
CA SER A 614 6.29 -7.00 9.45
C SER A 614 5.81 -8.09 10.40
N GLU A 615 5.89 -7.89 11.75
CA GLU A 615 5.50 -8.88 12.77
C GLU A 615 4.05 -9.34 12.58
N SER A 616 3.14 -8.40 12.32
CA SER A 616 1.73 -8.72 12.11
C SER A 616 1.53 -9.61 10.87
N LEU A 617 2.24 -9.34 9.77
CA LEU A 617 2.19 -10.17 8.56
C LEU A 617 2.73 -11.57 8.83
N ARG A 618 3.84 -11.69 9.56
CA ARG A 618 4.41 -13.00 9.95
C ARG A 618 3.46 -13.80 10.82
N ALA A 619 2.82 -13.16 11.81
CA ALA A 619 1.81 -13.83 12.65
C ALA A 619 0.59 -14.31 11.83
N VAL A 620 0.14 -13.51 10.86
CA VAL A 620 -0.92 -13.92 9.92
C VAL A 620 -0.45 -15.08 9.05
N GLY A 621 0.77 -15.02 8.51
CA GLY A 621 1.35 -16.11 7.71
C GLY A 621 1.47 -17.42 8.48
N GLU A 622 1.94 -17.39 9.72
CA GLU A 622 2.00 -18.56 10.61
C GLU A 622 0.60 -19.14 10.88
N ARG A 623 -0.39 -18.27 11.08
CA ARG A 623 -1.77 -18.71 11.28
C ARG A 623 -2.36 -19.36 10.02
N ILE A 624 -2.08 -18.81 8.84
CA ILE A 624 -2.47 -19.41 7.56
C ILE A 624 -1.81 -20.76 7.39
N ALA A 625 -0.50 -20.90 7.63
CA ALA A 625 0.22 -22.15 7.57
C ALA A 625 -0.39 -23.24 8.49
N GLN A 626 -0.82 -22.85 9.69
CA GLN A 626 -1.53 -23.75 10.61
C GLN A 626 -2.90 -24.19 10.05
N MET A 627 -3.65 -23.30 9.41
CA MET A 627 -4.94 -23.62 8.80
C MET A 627 -4.76 -24.58 7.62
N LEU A 628 -3.80 -24.32 6.74
CA LEU A 628 -3.50 -25.15 5.57
C LEU A 628 -3.03 -26.56 5.98
N ARG A 629 -2.25 -26.68 7.03
CA ARG A 629 -1.81 -27.97 7.55
C ARG A 629 -2.97 -28.87 7.98
N LYS A 630 -4.08 -28.30 8.48
CA LYS A 630 -5.28 -29.06 8.87
C LYS A 630 -5.95 -29.77 7.70
N VAL A 631 -5.83 -29.21 6.50
CA VAL A 631 -6.37 -29.84 5.27
C VAL A 631 -5.32 -30.69 4.54
N GLY A 632 -4.09 -30.79 5.06
CA GLY A 632 -3.02 -31.64 4.53
C GLY A 632 -2.09 -30.89 3.55
N VAL A 633 -2.18 -29.56 3.46
CA VAL A 633 -1.26 -28.72 2.68
C VAL A 633 -0.11 -28.26 3.57
N ASN A 634 1.12 -28.60 3.21
CA ASN A 634 2.32 -28.10 3.88
C ASN A 634 2.73 -26.73 3.31
N THR A 635 3.41 -25.97 4.15
CA THR A 635 4.03 -24.71 3.73
C THR A 635 5.49 -24.69 4.15
N GLU A 636 6.33 -24.29 3.22
CA GLU A 636 7.74 -23.98 3.46
C GLU A 636 7.88 -22.46 3.53
N THR A 637 8.08 -21.93 4.74
CA THR A 637 8.11 -20.49 4.96
C THR A 637 9.52 -19.95 4.80
N THR A 638 9.71 -19.03 3.87
CA THR A 638 10.95 -18.27 3.65
C THR A 638 10.73 -16.82 4.11
N LYS A 639 11.64 -16.35 5.00
CA LYS A 639 11.66 -14.94 5.44
C LYS A 639 12.74 -14.21 4.67
N VAL A 640 12.38 -13.14 3.99
CA VAL A 640 13.27 -12.37 3.12
C VAL A 640 13.33 -10.90 3.54
N ALA A 641 14.42 -10.23 3.23
CA ALA A 641 14.58 -8.81 3.53
C ALA A 641 13.53 -7.97 2.77
N ASP A 642 13.09 -6.85 3.36
CA ASP A 642 11.97 -6.08 2.85
C ASP A 642 12.27 -5.45 1.47
N ASP A 643 13.50 -5.03 1.21
CA ASP A 643 13.97 -4.47 -0.05
C ASP A 643 13.93 -5.48 -1.22
N SER A 644 14.26 -6.75 -0.95
CA SER A 644 14.20 -7.84 -1.94
C SER A 644 12.82 -8.48 -2.05
N PHE A 645 11.95 -8.32 -1.05
CA PHE A 645 10.67 -9.02 -0.97
C PHE A 645 9.81 -8.79 -2.20
N PHE A 646 9.64 -7.55 -2.61
CA PHE A 646 8.77 -7.22 -3.72
C PHE A 646 9.43 -7.49 -5.07
N LYS A 647 10.64 -7.00 -5.29
CA LYS A 647 11.35 -7.09 -6.57
C LYS A 647 11.75 -8.51 -6.91
N ASP A 648 12.43 -9.18 -5.97
CA ASP A 648 13.11 -10.45 -6.23
C ASP A 648 12.20 -11.66 -6.03
N HIS A 649 11.07 -11.51 -5.30
CA HIS A 649 10.15 -12.62 -5.02
C HIS A 649 8.76 -12.40 -5.62
N ILE A 650 8.11 -11.27 -5.34
CA ILE A 650 6.72 -11.06 -5.78
C ILE A 650 6.63 -10.77 -7.27
N ALA A 651 7.33 -9.74 -7.74
CA ALA A 651 7.31 -9.35 -9.15
C ALA A 651 7.92 -10.43 -10.05
N SER A 652 9.01 -11.06 -9.63
CA SER A 652 9.64 -12.17 -10.36
C SER A 652 8.83 -13.47 -10.35
N GLY A 653 7.85 -13.62 -9.42
CA GLY A 653 7.06 -14.85 -9.27
C GLY A 653 7.73 -15.96 -8.47
N GLN A 654 8.79 -15.67 -7.73
CA GLN A 654 9.52 -16.67 -6.94
C GLN A 654 8.80 -17.02 -5.64
N TYR A 655 7.52 -17.32 -5.70
CA TYR A 655 6.67 -17.71 -4.58
C TYR A 655 5.49 -18.58 -5.07
N ASP A 656 4.93 -19.36 -4.16
CA ASP A 656 3.60 -19.98 -4.34
C ASP A 656 2.55 -19.20 -3.55
N LEU A 657 2.84 -18.87 -2.27
CA LEU A 657 2.03 -18.03 -1.41
C LEU A 657 2.84 -16.81 -0.95
N ALA A 658 2.19 -15.64 -0.89
CA ALA A 658 2.78 -14.42 -0.34
C ALA A 658 1.74 -13.53 0.33
N LEU A 659 2.17 -12.72 1.33
CA LEU A 659 1.33 -11.70 1.96
C LEU A 659 1.87 -10.31 1.63
N TYR A 660 1.06 -9.51 0.98
CA TYR A 660 1.34 -8.10 0.72
C TYR A 660 0.03 -7.30 0.61
N SER A 661 0.14 -6.00 0.51
CA SER A 661 -1.02 -5.12 0.52
C SER A 661 -1.11 -4.30 -0.76
N TRP A 662 -2.34 -4.10 -1.26
CA TRP A 662 -2.63 -3.18 -2.34
C TRP A 662 -3.20 -1.86 -1.78
N PRO A 663 -2.77 -0.70 -2.29
CA PRO A 663 -3.45 0.54 -2.05
C PRO A 663 -4.83 0.52 -2.71
N ALA A 664 -5.83 1.01 -2.00
CA ALA A 664 -7.15 1.24 -2.56
C ALA A 664 -7.16 2.54 -3.36
N THR A 665 -7.99 2.59 -4.37
CA THR A 665 -8.16 3.74 -5.26
C THR A 665 -9.58 4.27 -5.22
N ALA A 666 -9.75 5.52 -5.61
CA ALA A 666 -11.05 6.11 -5.90
C ALA A 666 -11.51 5.84 -7.35
N TYR A 667 -10.63 5.27 -8.17
CA TYR A 667 -10.78 5.07 -9.61
C TYR A 667 -10.53 3.63 -10.04
N PRO A 668 -11.33 2.68 -9.52
CA PRO A 668 -11.06 1.25 -9.70
C PRO A 668 -11.18 0.77 -11.15
N ALA A 669 -11.96 1.44 -12.01
CA ALA A 669 -12.06 1.06 -13.42
C ALA A 669 -10.70 1.15 -14.14
N THR A 670 -9.89 2.14 -13.78
CA THR A 670 -8.57 2.37 -14.37
C THR A 670 -7.47 1.66 -13.59
N ASP A 671 -7.42 1.88 -12.27
CA ASP A 671 -6.26 1.49 -11.47
C ASP A 671 -6.24 0.00 -11.08
N ALA A 672 -7.40 -0.66 -11.00
CA ALA A 672 -7.44 -2.08 -10.66
C ALA A 672 -7.19 -3.01 -11.87
N ARG A 673 -7.41 -2.55 -13.09
CA ARG A 673 -7.22 -3.37 -14.29
C ARG A 673 -5.82 -4.01 -14.37
N PRO A 674 -4.71 -3.27 -14.26
CA PRO A 674 -3.38 -3.86 -14.38
C PRO A 674 -3.07 -4.90 -13.30
N ILE A 675 -3.76 -4.83 -12.15
CA ILE A 675 -3.58 -5.76 -11.02
C ILE A 675 -4.22 -7.12 -11.29
N PHE A 676 -5.29 -7.14 -12.10
CA PHE A 676 -6.10 -8.34 -12.34
C PHE A 676 -6.20 -8.73 -13.81
N ALA A 677 -5.51 -8.00 -14.71
CA ALA A 677 -5.46 -8.29 -16.13
C ALA A 677 -4.92 -9.70 -16.40
N LYS A 678 -5.45 -10.35 -17.45
CA LYS A 678 -4.97 -11.65 -17.87
C LYS A 678 -3.50 -11.56 -18.31
N PRO A 679 -2.61 -12.42 -17.81
CA PRO A 679 -1.24 -12.49 -18.31
C PRO A 679 -1.21 -12.84 -19.78
N GLU A 680 -0.40 -12.13 -20.57
CA GLU A 680 -0.25 -12.34 -22.01
C GLU A 680 1.13 -12.94 -22.34
N PRO A 681 1.25 -13.85 -23.30
CA PRO A 681 2.54 -14.33 -23.76
C PRO A 681 3.34 -13.20 -24.43
N ALA A 682 4.58 -13.02 -24.02
CA ALA A 682 5.53 -12.15 -24.70
C ALA A 682 6.20 -12.86 -25.89
N ALA A 683 6.81 -12.08 -26.79
CA ALA A 683 7.47 -12.62 -27.97
C ALA A 683 8.68 -13.54 -27.66
N ASP A 684 9.26 -13.40 -26.47
CA ASP A 684 10.37 -14.23 -25.98
C ASP A 684 9.91 -15.46 -25.15
N GLY A 685 8.60 -15.72 -25.12
CA GLY A 685 8.01 -16.82 -24.36
C GLY A 685 7.80 -16.55 -22.87
N SER A 686 8.19 -15.38 -22.37
CA SER A 686 7.85 -14.93 -21.01
C SER A 686 6.39 -14.49 -20.92
N LEU A 687 5.88 -14.25 -19.68
CA LEU A 687 4.55 -13.70 -19.47
C LEU A 687 4.63 -12.21 -19.17
N LEU A 688 3.86 -11.42 -19.91
CA LEU A 688 3.56 -10.04 -19.59
C LEU A 688 2.48 -10.03 -18.51
N VAL A 689 2.84 -9.69 -17.30
CA VAL A 689 1.92 -9.78 -16.14
C VAL A 689 1.41 -8.43 -15.67
N GLU A 690 1.87 -7.32 -16.29
CA GLU A 690 1.61 -5.97 -15.78
C GLU A 690 1.88 -5.92 -14.25
N GLN A 691 0.84 -5.65 -13.44
CA GLN A 691 0.90 -5.76 -11.98
C GLN A 691 0.14 -6.98 -11.44
N ASN A 692 -0.29 -7.88 -12.30
CA ASN A 692 -0.93 -9.12 -11.88
C ASN A 692 0.10 -10.13 -11.37
N TYR A 693 0.65 -9.87 -10.19
CA TYR A 693 1.66 -10.72 -9.57
C TYR A 693 1.13 -12.13 -9.22
N THR A 694 -0.19 -12.32 -9.17
CA THR A 694 -0.79 -13.65 -9.00
C THR A 694 -0.76 -14.48 -10.27
N ARG A 695 -0.61 -13.85 -11.42
CA ARG A 695 -0.66 -14.47 -12.75
C ARG A 695 -1.97 -15.21 -13.03
N VAL A 696 -3.05 -14.79 -12.36
CA VAL A 696 -4.40 -15.32 -12.52
C VAL A 696 -5.31 -14.22 -13.03
N GLY A 697 -5.81 -14.34 -14.24
CA GLY A 697 -6.71 -13.38 -14.89
C GLY A 697 -7.44 -14.04 -16.04
N THR A 698 -8.50 -13.42 -16.55
CA THR A 698 -9.30 -13.91 -17.65
C THR A 698 -9.71 -12.79 -18.61
N ASP A 699 -9.92 -13.12 -19.89
CA ASP A 699 -10.42 -12.16 -20.89
C ASP A 699 -11.72 -11.48 -20.45
N HIS A 700 -12.57 -12.19 -19.72
CA HIS A 700 -13.82 -11.62 -19.21
C HIS A 700 -13.61 -10.55 -18.14
N ILE A 701 -12.59 -10.70 -17.27
CA ILE A 701 -12.20 -9.67 -16.30
C ILE A 701 -11.71 -8.43 -17.06
N ASP A 702 -10.88 -8.60 -18.07
CA ASP A 702 -10.36 -7.50 -18.89
C ASP A 702 -11.49 -6.76 -19.62
N GLN A 703 -12.41 -7.50 -20.24
CA GLN A 703 -13.59 -6.93 -20.90
C GLN A 703 -14.46 -6.10 -19.95
N LEU A 704 -14.67 -6.57 -18.72
CA LEU A 704 -15.47 -5.84 -17.73
C LEU A 704 -14.79 -4.54 -17.30
N PHE A 705 -13.47 -4.53 -17.13
CA PHE A 705 -12.72 -3.31 -16.86
C PHE A 705 -12.71 -2.35 -18.06
N ASP A 706 -12.51 -2.86 -19.28
CA ASP A 706 -12.53 -2.05 -20.48
C ASP A 706 -13.90 -1.40 -20.73
N GLN A 707 -14.99 -2.12 -20.45
CA GLN A 707 -16.35 -1.57 -20.48
C GLN A 707 -16.55 -0.52 -19.37
N ALA A 708 -16.13 -0.83 -18.13
CA ALA A 708 -16.30 0.08 -16.99
C ALA A 708 -15.58 1.40 -17.18
N VAL A 709 -14.36 1.38 -17.73
CA VAL A 709 -13.58 2.60 -17.98
C VAL A 709 -14.18 3.46 -19.09
N GLY A 710 -14.96 2.85 -20.01
CA GLY A 710 -15.67 3.54 -21.09
C GLY A 710 -17.08 4.01 -20.73
N GLU A 711 -17.66 3.50 -19.64
CA GLU A 711 -19.05 3.77 -19.28
C GLU A 711 -19.19 5.09 -18.52
N LEU A 712 -19.89 6.06 -19.12
CA LEU A 712 -20.05 7.40 -18.55
C LEU A 712 -21.22 7.54 -17.57
N ASP A 713 -22.09 6.54 -17.47
CA ASP A 713 -23.04 6.43 -16.38
C ASP A 713 -22.33 5.86 -15.16
N GLU A 714 -22.28 6.64 -14.09
CA GLU A 714 -21.50 6.26 -12.90
C GLU A 714 -22.03 4.99 -12.21
N GLU A 715 -23.36 4.72 -12.27
CA GLU A 715 -23.91 3.50 -11.63
C GLU A 715 -23.65 2.26 -12.48
N GLN A 716 -23.79 2.39 -13.79
CA GLN A 716 -23.48 1.29 -14.72
C GLN A 716 -21.98 0.94 -14.68
N SER A 717 -21.10 1.94 -14.66
CA SER A 717 -19.67 1.73 -14.50
C SER A 717 -19.36 0.99 -13.18
N ARG A 718 -19.97 1.42 -12.07
CA ARG A 718 -19.80 0.74 -10.77
C ARG A 718 -20.33 -0.71 -10.79
N GLU A 719 -21.42 -0.96 -11.48
CA GLU A 719 -21.97 -2.32 -11.62
C GLU A 719 -21.02 -3.24 -12.41
N LEU A 720 -20.39 -2.74 -13.47
CA LEU A 720 -19.35 -3.46 -14.22
C LEU A 720 -18.15 -3.78 -13.33
N ILE A 721 -17.72 -2.83 -12.51
CA ILE A 721 -16.63 -3.04 -11.53
C ILE A 721 -16.99 -4.09 -10.49
N ARG A 722 -18.22 -4.10 -9.97
CA ARG A 722 -18.69 -5.15 -9.04
C ARG A 722 -18.72 -6.53 -9.70
N LYS A 723 -19.11 -6.60 -10.98
CA LYS A 723 -19.06 -7.84 -11.77
C LYS A 723 -17.61 -8.31 -11.98
N ALA A 724 -16.69 -7.39 -12.30
CA ALA A 724 -15.27 -7.70 -12.40
C ALA A 724 -14.74 -8.28 -11.09
N ASP A 725 -15.05 -7.63 -9.96
CA ASP A 725 -14.64 -8.10 -8.63
C ASP A 725 -15.17 -9.50 -8.31
N ALA A 726 -16.45 -9.79 -8.63
CA ALA A 726 -17.00 -11.13 -8.44
C ALA A 726 -16.26 -12.20 -9.27
N ARG A 727 -15.78 -11.85 -10.48
CA ARG A 727 -14.97 -12.75 -11.31
C ARG A 727 -13.56 -12.93 -10.76
N ILE A 728 -12.95 -11.86 -10.21
CA ILE A 728 -11.65 -11.95 -9.54
C ILE A 728 -11.75 -12.89 -8.33
N TRP A 729 -12.80 -12.77 -7.53
CA TRP A 729 -13.07 -13.70 -6.45
C TRP A 729 -13.21 -15.14 -6.94
N ALA A 730 -14.01 -15.36 -7.99
CA ALA A 730 -14.21 -16.70 -8.56
C ALA A 730 -12.91 -17.33 -9.08
N ALA A 731 -12.00 -16.54 -9.65
CA ALA A 731 -10.70 -17.01 -10.15
C ALA A 731 -9.73 -17.41 -9.03
N ALA A 732 -9.98 -16.98 -7.80
CA ALA A 732 -9.19 -17.32 -6.60
C ALA A 732 -7.67 -17.09 -6.75
N GLY A 733 -7.25 -16.03 -7.45
CA GLY A 733 -5.82 -15.66 -7.56
C GLY A 733 -5.30 -15.01 -6.28
N SER A 734 -6.15 -14.29 -5.58
CA SER A 734 -5.84 -13.66 -4.29
C SER A 734 -7.05 -13.69 -3.36
N ILE A 735 -6.77 -13.57 -2.06
CA ILE A 735 -7.79 -13.58 -1.00
C ILE A 735 -7.57 -12.34 -0.13
N PRO A 736 -8.38 -11.30 -0.25
CA PRO A 736 -8.38 -10.15 0.66
C PRO A 736 -8.65 -10.59 2.09
N LEU A 737 -7.83 -10.16 3.04
CA LEU A 737 -7.88 -10.60 4.43
C LEU A 737 -8.44 -9.51 5.35
N TYR A 738 -7.80 -8.35 5.37
CA TYR A 738 -8.18 -7.22 6.21
C TYR A 738 -7.66 -5.90 5.63
N GLN A 739 -8.36 -4.82 5.92
CA GLN A 739 -7.86 -3.47 5.68
C GLN A 739 -6.77 -3.14 6.69
N ARG A 740 -5.68 -2.51 6.24
CA ARG A 740 -4.53 -2.23 7.10
C ARG A 740 -4.87 -1.23 8.20
N PRO A 741 -4.35 -1.42 9.43
CA PRO A 741 -4.49 -0.43 10.48
C PRO A 741 -3.61 0.79 10.21
N GLU A 742 -4.16 1.98 10.36
CA GLU A 742 -3.44 3.26 10.38
C GLU A 742 -3.27 3.70 11.84
N LEU A 743 -2.02 3.77 12.30
CA LEU A 743 -1.68 4.17 13.66
C LEU A 743 -0.79 5.40 13.61
N VAL A 744 -1.24 6.50 14.20
CA VAL A 744 -0.54 7.79 14.15
C VAL A 744 -0.37 8.34 15.55
N ALA A 745 0.88 8.51 15.98
CA ALA A 745 1.21 9.21 17.22
C ALA A 745 1.15 10.71 17.00
N VAL A 746 0.40 11.40 17.85
CA VAL A 746 0.11 12.82 17.71
C VAL A 746 0.39 13.54 19.02
N LYS A 747 1.14 14.63 18.94
CA LYS A 747 1.39 15.52 20.09
C LYS A 747 0.10 16.21 20.54
N PRO A 748 -0.15 16.36 21.84
CA PRO A 748 -1.33 17.05 22.34
C PRO A 748 -1.46 18.47 21.79
N GLY A 749 -2.70 18.87 21.53
CA GLY A 749 -2.98 20.19 20.99
C GLY A 749 -2.90 20.30 19.47
N LEU A 750 -2.38 19.31 18.75
CA LEU A 750 -2.49 19.28 17.30
C LEU A 750 -3.94 18.97 16.88
N ALA A 751 -4.45 19.72 15.93
CA ALA A 751 -5.81 19.64 15.41
C ALA A 751 -5.83 19.35 13.91
N ASN A 752 -6.86 18.68 13.45
CA ASN A 752 -7.13 18.34 12.05
C ASN A 752 -6.01 17.51 11.41
N ALA A 753 -5.26 16.76 12.24
CA ALA A 753 -4.21 15.83 11.81
C ALA A 753 -4.25 14.56 12.66
N GLY A 754 -3.85 13.45 12.07
CA GLY A 754 -3.90 12.12 12.70
C GLY A 754 -4.05 11.04 11.67
N ALA A 755 -4.92 10.06 11.93
CA ALA A 755 -5.26 8.98 11.01
C ALA A 755 -6.36 9.45 10.03
N PHE A 756 -5.99 9.65 8.77
CA PHE A 756 -6.86 10.23 7.75
C PHE A 756 -7.78 9.20 7.08
N GLY A 757 -7.46 7.90 7.17
CA GLY A 757 -8.22 6.86 6.49
C GLY A 757 -8.29 7.10 4.98
N LEU A 758 -9.49 7.08 4.41
CA LEU A 758 -9.73 7.26 2.98
C LEU A 758 -9.67 8.72 2.51
N GLY A 759 -9.61 9.69 3.42
CA GLY A 759 -9.72 11.11 3.07
C GLY A 759 -8.37 11.79 2.82
N THR A 760 -8.37 12.76 1.91
CA THR A 760 -7.20 13.60 1.64
C THR A 760 -6.97 14.60 2.78
N PRO A 761 -5.74 14.76 3.31
CA PRO A 761 -5.43 15.81 4.29
C PRO A 761 -5.71 17.21 3.77
N ARG A 762 -6.36 18.05 4.57
CA ARG A 762 -6.53 19.48 4.27
C ARG A 762 -5.43 20.27 4.95
N TYR A 763 -4.28 20.36 4.30
CA TYR A 763 -3.05 20.92 4.87
C TYR A 763 -3.23 22.33 5.46
N GLN A 764 -4.05 23.19 4.82
CA GLN A 764 -4.34 24.56 5.31
C GLN A 764 -5.12 24.60 6.63
N ASP A 765 -5.79 23.53 7.01
CA ASP A 765 -6.60 23.48 8.24
C ASP A 765 -5.87 22.80 9.41
N ILE A 766 -4.71 22.17 9.15
CA ILE A 766 -3.87 21.56 10.19
C ILE A 766 -3.20 22.66 11.03
N GLY A 767 -3.20 22.50 12.35
CA GLY A 767 -2.53 23.47 13.23
C GLY A 767 -2.70 23.14 14.71
N TRP A 768 -2.23 24.04 15.54
CA TRP A 768 -2.27 23.91 16.99
C TRP A 768 -3.56 24.51 17.56
N LYS A 769 -4.20 23.83 18.51
CA LYS A 769 -5.37 24.38 19.21
C LYS A 769 -4.99 25.64 19.98
N LYS A 770 -5.86 26.64 19.93
CA LYS A 770 -5.71 27.81 20.81
C LYS A 770 -5.75 27.38 22.29
N PRO A 771 -4.96 28.01 23.17
CA PRO A 771 -5.08 27.78 24.59
C PRO A 771 -6.53 28.02 25.03
N PRO A 772 -7.08 27.24 25.98
CA PRO A 772 -8.43 27.46 26.51
C PRO A 772 -8.52 28.85 27.10
N THR A 773 -9.53 29.61 26.71
CA THR A 773 -9.81 30.94 27.28
C THR A 773 -10.33 30.81 28.70
N ALA A 774 -10.23 31.88 29.47
CA ALA A 774 -10.76 31.89 30.87
C ALA A 774 -12.26 31.55 30.94
N LYS A 775 -13.02 31.74 29.86
CA LYS A 775 -14.44 31.35 29.76
C LYS A 775 -14.61 29.82 29.56
N ASP A 776 -13.67 29.14 28.93
CA ASP A 776 -13.74 27.69 28.70
C ASP A 776 -13.37 26.89 29.97
N LYS A 777 -12.68 27.50 30.92
CA LYS A 777 -12.36 26.90 32.24
C LYS A 777 -13.51 26.94 33.27
N LYS A 778 -14.60 27.63 32.95
CA LYS A 778 -15.79 27.77 33.82
C LYS A 778 -16.99 26.92 33.36
N LYS A 779 -16.86 26.15 32.31
CA LYS A 779 -17.78 25.10 31.90
C LYS A 779 -17.15 23.73 32.19
#